data_213c55982f6f22bb8b5473e1c05e0a4b
#
_entry.id   213c55982f6f22bb8b5473e1c05e0a4b
#
_cell.length_a   1.000
_cell.length_b   1.000
_cell.length_c   1.000
_cell.angle_alpha   90.00
_cell.angle_beta   90.00
_cell.angle_gamma   90.00
#
_symmetry.space_group_name_H-M   'P 1'
#
loop_
_entity.id
_entity.type
_entity.pdbx_description
1 polymer ?
#
loop_
_entity_poly.entity_id
_entity_poly.type
_entity_poly.pdbx_seq_one_letter_code
_entity_poly.pdbx_strand_id
1 'polypeptide(L)'
;MTDVKGQFNIQGLKDGAYTLEITLMGYKSAVRRFQVTPEKRNIHYNAIYLSEDQKMLKEVQVTGQRSQMKLEVDRKTFTVDEVLAAAGGSVSDLLENIPSVEVTTDGEISLRGNSSVEVWINGKSSGLTSDNRAELLQQIPAESIERIEVIDNPSAKYSPEGTAGIINIILKRDRRAGYYGSVQTGVNNQKGWNVGGNINYSSKWVDAYANIGYRKRKGDGGNMSDQRYRASASSPFSSYQFSEGENNNNGGGLFARAGLTFHLSDNDDLSLGGMTMQGNHSNDNLTTYEYGTFGADGSKVADRKLRRQTWGDGDHHMYNVELSYTHKFNESGTHKLDAMVEFNKWNGDGSNEYLNDTTSLLTSLSSYSYQYRPMDMNNRHWEARLDYENQINENFKIEAGYEGRFSHENTPQSSFEYASVGQAERLSPADGRLQEDPFFYNRFIYDSDIHALYATTNMKFGKLGVMAGLRGEYWKVDTKSIDYYQTETPFKKDYFQLFPSLFLNYELTPTSQIQLNVTRRLRRPWGGQLNSFKNTRDASMIEFGNPELTPEFTNAFSLNYLKTWAAHTLSVGTYYRPTTDVMQRIRYQGLYEGQNVMYMTNLNVAKSQSAGAELILKDKFLRILDLTTTLNAYYYKLDGFSTIVENQTVTGEGNENFAWDARVLASVILPYSISVQATGNYRSRSVITQGHRKANGSLDLGLRKTFLNKTFALALNWRDVFNTRKFENYTEGPTFWRHQKNYRDPRINLQLTWNFGNMTKKKPEREGEEGHGNGLDEDNTNTFGGGGGGFE
;
A
#
# COMPACT_ATOMS: atom_id res chain seq x y z
N MET A 1 55.01 5.30 -14.00
CA MET A 1 54.31 4.44 -12.99
C MET A 1 55.33 3.52 -12.34
N THR A 2 55.14 3.16 -11.09
CA THR A 2 55.94 2.14 -10.40
C THR A 2 55.46 0.72 -10.79
N ASP A 3 56.37 -0.27 -10.68
CA ASP A 3 55.99 -1.68 -10.79
C ASP A 3 55.26 -2.20 -9.54
N VAL A 4 54.87 -3.48 -9.51
CA VAL A 4 54.19 -4.10 -8.39
C VAL A 4 55.00 -4.18 -7.09
N LYS A 5 56.34 -3.89 -7.16
CA LYS A 5 57.22 -3.83 -6.00
C LYS A 5 57.56 -2.39 -5.58
N GLY A 6 56.88 -1.39 -6.21
CA GLY A 6 57.13 0.01 -5.95
C GLY A 6 58.40 0.57 -6.57
N GLN A 7 59.03 -0.13 -7.50
CA GLN A 7 60.26 0.31 -8.16
C GLN A 7 59.91 1.15 -9.41
N PHE A 8 60.67 2.19 -9.68
CA PHE A 8 60.53 3.01 -10.87
C PHE A 8 61.92 3.34 -11.47
N ASN A 9 61.94 3.52 -12.78
CA ASN A 9 63.11 3.94 -13.53
C ASN A 9 62.68 4.98 -14.56
N ILE A 10 63.28 6.17 -14.47
CA ILE A 10 63.03 7.28 -15.39
C ILE A 10 64.29 7.49 -16.23
N GLN A 11 64.18 7.32 -17.56
CA GLN A 11 65.27 7.43 -18.50
C GLN A 11 65.08 8.64 -19.43
N GLY A 12 66.21 9.09 -20.04
CA GLY A 12 66.20 10.13 -21.07
C GLY A 12 66.09 11.58 -20.54
N LEU A 13 66.40 11.81 -19.27
CA LEU A 13 66.46 13.16 -18.72
C LEU A 13 67.71 13.91 -19.25
N LYS A 14 67.48 15.14 -19.72
CA LYS A 14 68.59 16.07 -20.13
C LYS A 14 69.20 16.74 -18.90
N ASP A 15 70.35 17.37 -19.08
CA ASP A 15 70.99 18.15 -18.00
C ASP A 15 70.06 19.29 -17.57
N GLY A 16 69.71 19.33 -16.23
CA GLY A 16 68.77 20.31 -15.69
C GLY A 16 68.32 19.97 -14.28
N ALA A 17 67.55 20.87 -13.67
CA ALA A 17 66.95 20.69 -12.36
C ALA A 17 65.58 20.08 -12.52
N TYR A 18 65.28 19.02 -11.74
CA TYR A 18 64.03 18.26 -11.77
C TYR A 18 63.41 18.15 -10.39
N THR A 19 62.12 18.01 -10.38
CA THR A 19 61.31 17.69 -9.21
C THR A 19 60.60 16.36 -9.45
N LEU A 20 60.88 15.36 -8.61
CA LEU A 20 60.18 14.09 -8.57
C LEU A 20 59.09 14.19 -7.51
N GLU A 21 57.86 13.98 -7.93
CA GLU A 21 56.72 13.90 -7.05
C GLU A 21 56.16 12.45 -7.10
N ILE A 22 56.01 11.84 -5.93
CA ILE A 22 55.44 10.49 -5.78
C ILE A 22 54.11 10.62 -5.03
N THR A 23 53.05 10.16 -5.67
CA THR A 23 51.70 10.18 -5.14
C THR A 23 51.16 8.78 -5.00
N LEU A 24 50.51 8.48 -3.88
CA LEU A 24 49.79 7.24 -3.63
C LEU A 24 48.53 7.62 -2.87
N MET A 25 47.39 7.02 -3.26
CA MET A 25 46.11 7.29 -2.60
C MET A 25 46.17 6.89 -1.11
N GLY A 26 45.80 7.80 -0.22
CA GLY A 26 45.91 7.64 1.23
C GLY A 26 47.23 8.07 1.87
N TYR A 27 48.20 8.56 1.08
CA TYR A 27 49.50 9.03 1.56
C TYR A 27 49.79 10.47 1.13
N LYS A 28 50.58 11.19 1.95
CA LYS A 28 51.09 12.53 1.58
C LYS A 28 52.07 12.39 0.45
N SER A 29 51.95 13.28 -0.57
CA SER A 29 52.90 13.33 -1.67
C SER A 29 54.29 13.55 -1.18
N ALA A 30 55.27 12.74 -1.62
CA ALA A 30 56.68 12.91 -1.34
C ALA A 30 57.36 13.63 -2.53
N VAL A 31 57.91 14.77 -2.25
CA VAL A 31 58.62 15.59 -3.27
C VAL A 31 60.10 15.51 -3.05
N ARG A 32 60.88 15.24 -4.12
CA ARG A 32 62.34 15.23 -4.13
C ARG A 32 62.85 16.11 -5.28
N ARG A 33 63.68 17.03 -5.00
CA ARG A 33 64.41 17.90 -6.01
C ARG A 33 65.79 17.33 -6.25
N PHE A 34 66.16 17.22 -7.50
CA PHE A 34 67.49 16.77 -7.90
C PHE A 34 67.94 17.48 -9.18
N GLN A 35 69.29 17.46 -9.44
CA GLN A 35 69.86 18.04 -10.62
C GLN A 35 70.62 16.98 -11.39
N VAL A 36 70.44 16.92 -12.68
CA VAL A 36 71.17 16.09 -13.61
C VAL A 36 72.23 16.95 -14.22
N THR A 37 73.49 16.51 -14.08
CA THR A 37 74.69 17.21 -14.66
C THR A 37 75.50 16.19 -15.47
N PRO A 38 76.40 16.63 -16.37
CA PRO A 38 77.23 15.73 -17.14
C PRO A 38 78.10 14.78 -16.29
N GLU A 39 78.40 15.19 -15.06
CA GLU A 39 79.20 14.39 -14.11
C GLU A 39 78.35 13.52 -13.21
N LYS A 40 77.04 13.75 -13.09
CA LYS A 40 76.13 13.04 -12.23
C LYS A 40 74.84 12.71 -12.99
N ARG A 41 74.90 11.71 -13.89
CA ARG A 41 73.78 11.30 -14.75
C ARG A 41 72.94 10.21 -14.14
N ASN A 42 73.39 9.43 -13.18
CA ASN A 42 72.67 8.39 -12.50
C ASN A 42 72.37 8.81 -11.06
N ILE A 43 71.11 8.95 -10.75
CA ILE A 43 70.64 9.31 -9.42
C ILE A 43 69.82 8.16 -8.86
N HIS A 44 70.19 7.58 -7.75
CA HIS A 44 69.56 6.48 -7.07
C HIS A 44 68.93 6.91 -5.77
N TYR A 45 67.67 6.53 -5.56
CA TYR A 45 66.97 6.60 -4.28
C TYR A 45 66.80 5.20 -3.77
N ASN A 46 67.36 4.82 -2.62
CA ASN A 46 67.26 3.49 -2.05
C ASN A 46 65.84 3.19 -1.57
N ALA A 47 65.20 4.13 -0.92
CA ALA A 47 63.77 4.06 -0.54
C ALA A 47 63.23 5.48 -0.33
N ILE A 48 61.97 5.68 -0.77
CA ILE A 48 61.24 6.89 -0.50
C ILE A 48 60.00 6.48 0.30
N TYR A 49 59.98 6.86 1.57
CA TYR A 49 58.88 6.53 2.47
C TYR A 49 57.75 7.56 2.30
N LEU A 50 56.56 7.10 2.15
CA LEU A 50 55.33 7.89 2.16
C LEU A 50 54.71 7.84 3.57
N SER A 51 54.33 8.98 4.11
CA SER A 51 53.56 9.06 5.37
C SER A 51 52.06 9.07 5.07
N GLU A 52 51.28 8.34 5.85
CA GLU A 52 49.84 8.33 5.73
C GLU A 52 49.24 9.73 5.90
N ASP A 53 48.32 10.09 5.02
CA ASP A 53 47.63 11.37 5.11
C ASP A 53 46.34 11.23 5.95
N GLN A 54 46.53 11.35 7.27
CA GLN A 54 45.45 11.31 8.23
C GLN A 54 44.34 12.38 8.00
N LYS A 55 44.64 13.44 7.22
CA LYS A 55 43.62 14.40 6.82
C LYS A 55 42.72 13.86 5.71
N MET A 56 43.26 13.09 4.76
CA MET A 56 42.40 12.44 3.73
C MET A 56 41.45 11.37 4.32
N LEU A 57 41.87 10.69 5.38
CA LEU A 57 41.00 9.77 6.10
C LEU A 57 39.88 10.47 6.90
N LYS A 58 39.99 11.77 7.15
CA LYS A 58 38.93 12.58 7.80
C LYS A 58 38.02 13.33 6.81
N GLU A 59 38.37 13.44 5.53
CA GLU A 59 37.67 14.31 4.58
C GLU A 59 36.91 13.58 3.48
N VAL A 60 37.01 12.26 3.42
CA VAL A 60 36.22 11.46 2.46
C VAL A 60 35.38 10.47 3.20
N GLN A 61 34.41 10.96 3.95
CA GLN A 61 33.15 10.32 4.20
C GLN A 61 32.05 11.37 4.43
N VAL A 62 31.86 12.24 3.47
CA VAL A 62 30.53 12.70 3.14
C VAL A 62 29.99 11.68 2.12
N THR A 63 29.73 10.46 2.56
CA THR A 63 28.60 9.75 2.04
C THR A 63 27.41 10.62 2.45
N GLY A 64 26.93 11.45 1.56
CA GLY A 64 25.63 12.07 1.68
C GLY A 64 24.65 10.93 1.93
N GLN A 65 24.26 10.70 3.20
CA GLN A 65 23.17 9.80 3.48
C GLN A 65 21.99 10.39 2.74
N ARG A 66 21.56 9.68 1.69
CA ARG A 66 20.34 10.02 0.97
C ARG A 66 19.23 10.07 2.00
N SER A 67 18.48 11.15 2.02
CA SER A 67 17.29 11.26 2.81
C SER A 67 16.38 10.08 2.45
N GLN A 68 15.91 9.31 3.42
CA GLN A 68 14.93 8.23 3.20
C GLN A 68 13.62 8.74 2.59
N MET A 69 13.38 10.04 2.67
CA MET A 69 12.26 10.74 2.08
C MET A 69 12.80 11.78 1.07
N LYS A 70 12.30 11.72 -0.16
CA LYS A 70 12.53 12.70 -1.21
C LYS A 70 11.19 13.31 -1.61
N LEU A 71 11.12 14.63 -1.72
CA LEU A 71 9.98 15.32 -2.29
C LEU A 71 10.26 15.59 -3.77
N GLU A 72 9.46 15.00 -4.62
CA GLU A 72 9.43 15.24 -6.05
C GLU A 72 8.28 16.21 -6.39
N VAL A 73 8.15 16.66 -7.64
CA VAL A 73 7.15 17.69 -7.98
C VAL A 73 5.72 17.23 -7.64
N ASP A 74 5.43 15.96 -7.78
CA ASP A 74 4.08 15.39 -7.59
C ASP A 74 4.00 14.30 -6.50
N ARG A 75 5.13 13.92 -5.83
CA ARG A 75 5.16 12.78 -4.89
C ARG A 75 6.17 12.90 -3.77
N LYS A 76 5.95 12.08 -2.72
CA LYS A 76 6.91 11.80 -1.64
C LYS A 76 7.42 10.38 -1.81
N THR A 77 8.73 10.21 -1.93
CA THR A 77 9.36 8.90 -2.12
C THR A 77 10.01 8.44 -0.81
N PHE A 78 9.71 7.22 -0.39
CA PHE A 78 10.26 6.56 0.80
C PHE A 78 11.05 5.32 0.38
N THR A 79 12.33 5.28 0.69
CA THR A 79 13.19 4.13 0.40
C THR A 79 13.05 3.06 1.49
N VAL A 80 12.90 1.79 1.08
CA VAL A 80 12.53 0.67 1.97
C VAL A 80 13.72 0.06 2.71
N ASP A 81 14.94 0.21 2.21
CA ASP A 81 16.13 -0.49 2.72
C ASP A 81 16.46 -0.28 4.21
N GLU A 82 15.83 0.69 4.85
CA GLU A 82 16.05 1.03 6.25
C GLU A 82 14.89 0.70 7.19
N VAL A 83 13.82 0.09 6.67
CA VAL A 83 12.65 -0.25 7.50
C VAL A 83 12.81 -1.65 8.09
N LEU A 84 13.30 -1.70 9.33
CA LEU A 84 13.62 -2.94 10.02
C LEU A 84 12.38 -3.77 10.38
N ALA A 85 11.28 -3.11 10.76
CA ALA A 85 10.03 -3.76 11.14
C ALA A 85 9.34 -4.47 9.96
N ALA A 86 9.66 -4.09 8.73
CA ALA A 86 9.19 -4.77 7.53
C ALA A 86 10.03 -6.00 7.17
N ALA A 87 11.20 -6.20 7.76
CA ALA A 87 12.00 -7.39 7.50
C ALA A 87 11.22 -8.64 7.88
N GLY A 88 10.88 -9.44 6.86
CA GLY A 88 10.04 -10.63 7.02
C GLY A 88 8.54 -10.41 7.03
N GLY A 89 8.08 -9.20 6.84
CA GLY A 89 6.68 -8.85 6.71
C GLY A 89 6.17 -8.90 5.27
N SER A 90 4.94 -8.47 5.10
CA SER A 90 4.29 -8.21 3.82
C SER A 90 4.37 -6.73 3.47
N VAL A 91 3.91 -6.38 2.27
CA VAL A 91 3.71 -4.97 1.88
C VAL A 91 2.76 -4.26 2.84
N SER A 92 1.71 -4.91 3.32
CA SER A 92 0.82 -4.33 4.34
C SER A 92 1.59 -3.93 5.61
N ASP A 93 2.49 -4.81 6.07
CA ASP A 93 3.34 -4.51 7.23
C ASP A 93 4.32 -3.36 6.97
N LEU A 94 4.79 -3.24 5.72
CA LEU A 94 5.64 -2.13 5.30
C LEU A 94 4.86 -0.82 5.23
N LEU A 95 3.66 -0.83 4.65
CA LEU A 95 2.81 0.34 4.54
C LEU A 95 2.43 0.92 5.90
N GLU A 96 2.24 0.08 6.90
CA GLU A 96 2.06 0.55 8.29
C GLU A 96 3.25 1.40 8.77
N ASN A 97 4.42 1.25 8.14
CA ASN A 97 5.62 1.99 8.45
C ASN A 97 5.84 3.25 7.58
N ILE A 98 4.96 3.55 6.65
CA ILE A 98 5.04 4.76 5.83
C ILE A 98 4.28 5.90 6.53
N PRO A 99 4.88 7.08 6.70
CA PRO A 99 4.19 8.24 7.24
C PRO A 99 2.91 8.56 6.45
N SER A 100 1.86 8.94 7.13
CA SER A 100 0.54 9.27 6.59
C SER A 100 -0.27 8.09 6.04
N VAL A 101 0.29 6.88 6.00
CA VAL A 101 -0.42 5.66 5.59
C VAL A 101 -0.87 4.89 6.84
N GLU A 102 -2.10 4.46 6.84
CA GLU A 102 -2.68 3.66 7.90
C GLU A 102 -3.20 2.34 7.34
N VAL A 103 -2.97 1.27 8.05
CA VAL A 103 -3.49 -0.05 7.72
C VAL A 103 -4.30 -0.56 8.89
N THR A 104 -5.58 -0.87 8.66
CA THR A 104 -6.47 -1.43 9.69
C THR A 104 -6.16 -2.91 9.94
N THR A 105 -6.75 -3.51 10.99
CA THR A 105 -6.64 -4.96 11.23
C THR A 105 -7.25 -5.80 10.10
N ASP A 106 -8.21 -5.25 9.38
CA ASP A 106 -8.84 -5.91 8.25
C ASP A 106 -8.06 -5.71 6.94
N GLY A 107 -6.94 -4.98 7.03
CA GLY A 107 -6.06 -4.68 5.89
C GLY A 107 -6.54 -3.50 5.04
N GLU A 108 -7.58 -2.79 5.47
CA GLU A 108 -8.01 -1.57 4.79
C GLU A 108 -6.91 -0.50 4.92
N ILE A 109 -6.55 0.09 3.79
CA ILE A 109 -5.49 1.11 3.71
C ILE A 109 -6.14 2.48 3.59
N SER A 110 -5.69 3.41 4.41
CA SER A 110 -6.06 4.82 4.31
C SER A 110 -4.83 5.71 4.26
N LEU A 111 -4.99 6.85 3.61
CA LEU A 111 -4.00 7.92 3.57
C LEU A 111 -4.58 9.15 4.25
N ARG A 112 -3.94 9.59 5.35
CA ARG A 112 -4.44 10.71 6.17
C ARG A 112 -5.90 10.51 6.62
N GLY A 113 -6.24 9.30 7.06
CA GLY A 113 -7.59 8.96 7.51
C GLY A 113 -8.63 8.71 6.40
N ASN A 114 -8.27 8.88 5.13
CA ASN A 114 -9.17 8.64 4.00
C ASN A 114 -8.85 7.28 3.34
N SER A 115 -9.82 6.37 3.34
CA SER A 115 -9.70 5.02 2.77
C SER A 115 -9.86 4.97 1.23
N SER A 116 -10.25 6.09 0.61
CA SER A 116 -10.37 6.19 -0.85
C SER A 116 -9.00 6.41 -1.52
N VAL A 117 -7.99 5.65 -1.11
CA VAL A 117 -6.64 5.63 -1.67
C VAL A 117 -6.50 4.51 -2.69
N GLU A 118 -5.86 4.78 -3.81
CA GLU A 118 -5.48 3.73 -4.76
C GLU A 118 -4.11 3.17 -4.43
N VAL A 119 -3.94 1.88 -4.64
CA VAL A 119 -2.65 1.21 -4.48
C VAL A 119 -2.20 0.68 -5.84
N TRP A 120 -1.02 1.13 -6.24
CA TRP A 120 -0.40 0.80 -7.51
C TRP A 120 0.86 -0.03 -7.30
N ILE A 121 1.20 -0.83 -8.29
CA ILE A 121 2.46 -1.58 -8.33
C ILE A 121 3.20 -1.20 -9.62
N ASN A 122 4.45 -0.72 -9.47
CA ASN A 122 5.29 -0.26 -10.58
C ASN A 122 4.65 0.81 -11.47
N GLY A 123 3.92 1.74 -10.88
CA GLY A 123 3.27 2.83 -11.62
C GLY A 123 1.98 2.44 -12.33
N LYS A 124 1.43 1.27 -12.04
CA LYS A 124 0.23 0.73 -12.67
C LYS A 124 -0.85 0.44 -11.64
N SER A 125 -2.09 0.75 -11.99
CA SER A 125 -3.23 0.29 -11.22
C SER A 125 -3.27 -1.24 -11.31
N SER A 126 -3.13 -1.90 -10.17
CA SER A 126 -3.02 -3.37 -10.14
C SER A 126 -4.38 -4.08 -10.21
N GLY A 127 -5.46 -3.39 -10.60
CA GLY A 127 -6.82 -3.94 -10.59
C GLY A 127 -7.32 -4.34 -9.18
N LEU A 128 -6.61 -3.88 -8.14
CA LEU A 128 -6.94 -4.19 -6.76
C LEU A 128 -8.19 -3.40 -6.34
N THR A 129 -9.29 -4.11 -6.21
CA THR A 129 -10.50 -3.58 -5.59
C THR A 129 -10.32 -3.45 -4.08
N SER A 130 -11.16 -2.67 -3.41
CA SER A 130 -11.14 -2.56 -1.94
C SER A 130 -11.26 -3.91 -1.25
N ASP A 131 -11.95 -4.88 -1.85
CA ASP A 131 -12.25 -6.17 -1.25
C ASP A 131 -11.08 -7.14 -1.27
N ASN A 132 -10.25 -7.13 -2.34
CA ASN A 132 -9.12 -8.05 -2.49
C ASN A 132 -7.76 -7.42 -2.18
N ARG A 133 -7.67 -6.08 -2.14
CA ARG A 133 -6.43 -5.32 -1.93
C ARG A 133 -5.69 -5.70 -0.66
N ALA A 134 -6.41 -5.80 0.44
CA ALA A 134 -5.86 -6.15 1.74
C ALA A 134 -5.17 -7.52 1.72
N GLU A 135 -5.82 -8.50 1.13
CA GLU A 135 -5.32 -9.86 1.05
C GLU A 135 -4.08 -9.95 0.14
N LEU A 136 -4.11 -9.29 -1.01
CA LEU A 136 -3.02 -9.27 -1.96
C LEU A 136 -1.76 -8.61 -1.40
N LEU A 137 -1.88 -7.45 -0.77
CA LEU A 137 -0.73 -6.75 -0.18
C LEU A 137 -0.12 -7.49 1.01
N GLN A 138 -0.90 -8.31 1.69
CA GLN A 138 -0.39 -9.22 2.70
C GLN A 138 0.41 -10.40 2.12
N GLN A 139 0.25 -10.72 0.84
CA GLN A 139 0.97 -11.81 0.17
C GLN A 139 2.30 -11.34 -0.44
N ILE A 140 2.43 -10.08 -0.85
CA ILE A 140 3.67 -9.54 -1.43
C ILE A 140 4.72 -9.37 -0.32
N PRO A 141 5.92 -9.97 -0.45
CA PRO A 141 6.98 -9.82 0.53
C PRO A 141 7.55 -8.39 0.56
N ALA A 142 7.77 -7.84 1.74
CA ALA A 142 8.31 -6.49 1.92
C ALA A 142 9.70 -6.29 1.32
N GLU A 143 10.53 -7.32 1.33
CA GLU A 143 11.88 -7.31 0.76
C GLU A 143 11.91 -7.20 -0.78
N SER A 144 10.80 -7.48 -1.46
CA SER A 144 10.69 -7.28 -2.91
C SER A 144 10.49 -5.82 -3.31
N ILE A 145 10.33 -4.92 -2.32
CA ILE A 145 10.05 -3.50 -2.55
C ILE A 145 11.36 -2.71 -2.60
N GLU A 146 11.49 -1.85 -3.59
CA GLU A 146 12.58 -0.88 -3.71
C GLU A 146 12.26 0.40 -2.94
N ARG A 147 11.07 0.94 -3.21
CA ARG A 147 10.57 2.17 -2.59
C ARG A 147 9.07 2.24 -2.64
N ILE A 148 8.52 3.08 -1.80
CA ILE A 148 7.09 3.43 -1.81
C ILE A 148 6.98 4.92 -2.13
N GLU A 149 6.16 5.24 -3.11
CA GLU A 149 5.85 6.61 -3.51
C GLU A 149 4.44 6.95 -3.02
N VAL A 150 4.34 8.00 -2.22
CA VAL A 150 3.05 8.53 -1.76
C VAL A 150 2.74 9.77 -2.59
N ILE A 151 1.72 9.65 -3.42
CA ILE A 151 1.28 10.69 -4.35
C ILE A 151 -0.03 11.25 -3.79
N ASP A 152 0.08 12.23 -2.94
CA ASP A 152 -1.07 12.84 -2.25
C ASP A 152 -2.03 13.51 -3.22
N ASN A 153 -1.49 14.12 -4.26
CA ASN A 153 -2.22 14.81 -5.32
C ASN A 153 -1.65 14.38 -6.67
N PRO A 154 -2.11 13.27 -7.25
CA PRO A 154 -1.62 12.81 -8.53
C PRO A 154 -1.87 13.79 -9.67
N SER A 155 -0.90 13.91 -10.60
CA SER A 155 -1.03 14.71 -11.81
C SER A 155 -2.01 14.10 -12.81
N ALA A 156 -2.32 14.83 -13.89
CA ALA A 156 -3.25 14.37 -14.94
C ALA A 156 -2.81 13.07 -15.65
N LYS A 157 -1.52 12.72 -15.60
CA LYS A 157 -0.98 11.44 -16.10
C LYS A 157 -1.59 10.24 -15.40
N TYR A 158 -1.93 10.39 -14.12
CA TYR A 158 -2.46 9.32 -13.29
C TYR A 158 -3.99 9.34 -13.27
N SER A 159 -4.58 8.17 -13.02
CA SER A 159 -6.02 8.09 -12.79
C SER A 159 -6.45 9.06 -11.68
N PRO A 160 -7.53 9.80 -11.86
CA PRO A 160 -8.09 10.67 -10.82
C PRO A 160 -8.80 9.88 -9.74
N GLU A 161 -8.88 8.56 -9.84
CA GLU A 161 -9.54 7.70 -8.87
C GLU A 161 -8.78 7.68 -7.53
N GLY A 162 -9.53 7.54 -6.43
CA GLY A 162 -8.96 7.64 -5.09
C GLY A 162 -8.84 9.08 -4.62
N THR A 163 -9.81 9.55 -3.87
CA THR A 163 -9.84 10.94 -3.35
C THR A 163 -8.74 11.25 -2.34
N ALA A 164 -8.10 10.22 -1.77
CA ALA A 164 -6.99 10.35 -0.82
C ALA A 164 -5.62 10.47 -1.49
N GLY A 165 -5.47 9.97 -2.73
CA GLY A 165 -4.20 9.89 -3.44
C GLY A 165 -3.85 8.47 -3.89
N ILE A 166 -2.59 8.28 -4.30
CA ILE A 166 -2.06 6.99 -4.76
C ILE A 166 -0.89 6.58 -3.88
N ILE A 167 -0.84 5.32 -3.49
CA ILE A 167 0.34 4.68 -2.91
C ILE A 167 0.92 3.77 -3.99
N ASN A 168 2.05 4.17 -4.57
CA ASN A 168 2.71 3.41 -5.61
C ASN A 168 3.87 2.60 -5.03
N ILE A 169 3.77 1.29 -5.14
CA ILE A 169 4.75 0.33 -4.61
C ILE A 169 5.68 -0.04 -5.76
N ILE A 170 6.93 0.41 -5.70
CA ILE A 170 7.94 0.10 -6.70
C ILE A 170 8.71 -1.14 -6.25
N LEU A 171 8.60 -2.18 -7.06
CA LEU A 171 9.31 -3.43 -6.84
C LEU A 171 10.74 -3.30 -7.35
N LYS A 172 11.68 -3.96 -6.66
CA LYS A 172 13.11 -3.94 -7.03
C LYS A 172 13.32 -4.46 -8.46
N ARG A 173 14.00 -3.64 -9.25
CA ARG A 173 14.57 -4.00 -10.55
C ARG A 173 16.05 -3.69 -10.46
N ASP A 174 16.87 -4.70 -10.28
CA ASP A 174 18.30 -4.43 -10.24
C ASP A 174 18.89 -4.39 -11.64
N ARG A 175 19.55 -3.30 -11.97
CA ARG A 175 20.20 -3.03 -13.26
C ARG A 175 21.70 -3.37 -13.25
N ARG A 176 22.18 -4.18 -12.32
CA ARG A 176 23.60 -4.54 -12.26
C ARG A 176 23.86 -5.70 -13.23
N ALA A 177 24.92 -5.62 -14.02
CA ALA A 177 25.36 -6.75 -14.83
C ALA A 177 25.72 -7.94 -13.92
N GLY A 178 25.15 -9.11 -14.23
CA GLY A 178 25.32 -10.32 -13.45
C GLY A 178 24.03 -10.86 -12.86
N TYR A 179 24.16 -11.66 -11.80
CA TYR A 179 23.01 -12.19 -11.10
C TYR A 179 23.11 -11.93 -9.59
N TYR A 180 21.98 -11.73 -8.97
CA TYR A 180 21.86 -11.72 -7.51
C TYR A 180 20.46 -12.18 -7.10
N GLY A 181 20.33 -12.60 -5.88
CA GLY A 181 19.06 -13.02 -5.33
C GLY A 181 19.11 -13.20 -3.83
N SER A 182 17.97 -13.62 -3.29
CA SER A 182 17.85 -13.99 -1.89
C SER A 182 16.92 -15.17 -1.69
N VAL A 183 17.13 -15.91 -0.61
CA VAL A 183 16.21 -16.89 -0.08
C VAL A 183 15.87 -16.51 1.35
N GLN A 184 14.61 -16.61 1.70
CA GLN A 184 14.12 -16.25 3.03
C GLN A 184 13.18 -17.30 3.58
N THR A 185 13.17 -17.42 4.89
CA THR A 185 12.21 -18.25 5.63
C THR A 185 11.88 -17.60 6.95
N GLY A 186 10.65 -17.76 7.40
CA GLY A 186 10.20 -17.19 8.67
C GLY A 186 9.13 -18.03 9.34
N VAL A 187 9.01 -17.84 10.65
CA VAL A 187 8.00 -18.48 11.49
C VAL A 187 7.44 -17.46 12.47
N ASN A 188 6.21 -17.66 12.91
CA ASN A 188 5.59 -16.81 13.94
C ASN A 188 4.92 -17.63 15.06
N ASN A 189 4.63 -16.94 16.17
CA ASN A 189 4.02 -17.54 17.37
C ASN A 189 2.59 -18.08 17.14
N GLN A 190 1.91 -17.67 16.05
CA GLN A 190 0.58 -18.14 15.66
C GLN A 190 0.65 -19.35 14.72
N LYS A 191 1.76 -20.08 14.68
CA LYS A 191 2.01 -21.25 13.81
C LYS A 191 1.99 -20.93 12.29
N GLY A 192 2.12 -19.66 11.90
CA GLY A 192 2.35 -19.24 10.53
C GLY A 192 3.82 -19.40 10.16
N TRP A 193 4.11 -19.64 8.88
CA TRP A 193 5.44 -19.69 8.32
C TRP A 193 5.47 -19.21 6.88
N ASN A 194 6.63 -18.79 6.41
CA ASN A 194 6.85 -18.42 5.01
C ASN A 194 8.20 -18.92 4.52
N VAL A 195 8.27 -19.19 3.24
CA VAL A 195 9.51 -19.45 2.49
C VAL A 195 9.39 -18.75 1.15
N GLY A 196 10.47 -18.15 0.70
CA GLY A 196 10.47 -17.49 -0.60
C GLY A 196 11.89 -17.24 -1.10
N GLY A 197 11.98 -16.88 -2.36
CA GLY A 197 13.25 -16.53 -2.99
C GLY A 197 13.02 -15.65 -4.19
N ASN A 198 14.04 -14.88 -4.51
CA ASN A 198 14.10 -14.11 -5.74
C ASN A 198 15.46 -14.27 -6.40
N ILE A 199 15.44 -14.12 -7.72
CA ILE A 199 16.64 -14.05 -8.55
C ILE A 199 16.45 -12.97 -9.60
N ASN A 200 17.48 -12.18 -9.81
CA ASN A 200 17.54 -11.17 -10.85
C ASN A 200 18.80 -11.42 -11.68
N TYR A 201 18.67 -11.25 -12.97
CA TYR A 201 19.73 -11.35 -13.95
C TYR A 201 19.68 -10.14 -14.87
N SER A 202 20.82 -9.52 -15.14
CA SER A 202 20.93 -8.41 -16.05
C SER A 202 22.11 -8.58 -16.98
N SER A 203 21.90 -8.32 -18.28
CA SER A 203 22.92 -8.36 -19.32
C SER A 203 22.69 -7.24 -20.33
N LYS A 204 23.55 -7.17 -21.34
CA LYS A 204 23.39 -6.20 -22.45
C LYS A 204 22.10 -6.43 -23.25
N TRP A 205 21.64 -7.68 -23.36
CA TRP A 205 20.55 -8.09 -24.25
C TRP A 205 19.23 -8.34 -23.54
N VAL A 206 19.32 -8.76 -22.28
CA VAL A 206 18.13 -9.16 -21.53
C VAL A 206 18.29 -8.88 -20.04
N ASP A 207 17.26 -8.32 -19.45
CA ASP A 207 17.04 -8.30 -18.02
C ASP A 207 15.95 -9.31 -17.69
N ALA A 208 16.18 -10.13 -16.65
CA ALA A 208 15.22 -11.13 -16.19
C ALA A 208 15.09 -11.06 -14.67
N TYR A 209 13.88 -11.28 -14.18
CA TYR A 209 13.65 -11.45 -12.75
C TYR A 209 12.64 -12.56 -12.50
N ALA A 210 12.80 -13.24 -11.38
CA ALA A 210 11.81 -14.17 -10.88
C ALA A 210 11.74 -14.08 -9.36
N ASN A 211 10.52 -14.10 -8.85
CA ASN A 211 10.24 -14.15 -7.40
C ASN A 211 9.21 -15.26 -7.19
N ILE A 212 9.43 -16.08 -6.17
CA ILE A 212 8.49 -17.12 -5.75
C ILE A 212 8.44 -17.13 -4.23
N GLY A 213 7.26 -17.26 -3.66
CA GLY A 213 7.10 -17.37 -2.23
C GLY A 213 5.82 -18.09 -1.87
N TYR A 214 5.89 -18.86 -0.79
CA TYR A 214 4.73 -19.47 -0.17
C TYR A 214 4.64 -19.00 1.27
N ARG A 215 3.44 -18.66 1.70
CA ARG A 215 3.16 -18.25 3.09
C ARG A 215 1.96 -19.00 3.64
N LYS A 216 2.12 -19.57 4.82
CA LYS A 216 1.01 -20.07 5.63
C LYS A 216 0.73 -19.05 6.75
N ARG A 217 -0.51 -18.65 6.88
CA ARG A 217 -0.97 -17.72 7.92
C ARG A 217 -1.95 -18.42 8.84
N LYS A 218 -1.85 -18.10 10.10
CA LYS A 218 -2.88 -18.34 11.09
C LYS A 218 -3.05 -17.05 11.87
N GLY A 219 -4.27 -16.66 12.16
CA GLY A 219 -4.59 -15.45 12.91
C GLY A 219 -5.78 -15.68 13.78
N ASP A 220 -5.59 -15.50 15.08
CA ASP A 220 -6.63 -15.58 16.08
C ASP A 220 -7.02 -14.14 16.49
N GLY A 221 -8.26 -13.95 16.88
CA GLY A 221 -8.80 -12.65 17.29
C GLY A 221 -10.26 -12.79 17.71
N GLY A 222 -10.94 -11.66 17.83
CA GLY A 222 -12.36 -11.70 18.17
C GLY A 222 -13.08 -10.40 17.84
N ASN A 223 -14.39 -10.49 17.93
CA ASN A 223 -15.29 -9.38 17.74
C ASN A 223 -16.35 -9.34 18.86
N MET A 224 -16.87 -8.15 19.08
CA MET A 224 -18.00 -7.91 19.99
C MET A 224 -18.88 -6.82 19.40
N SER A 225 -20.21 -6.97 19.51
CA SER A 225 -21.17 -5.95 19.14
C SER A 225 -22.30 -5.90 20.18
N ASP A 226 -22.55 -4.69 20.71
CA ASP A 226 -23.74 -4.38 21.52
C ASP A 226 -24.61 -3.43 20.71
N GLN A 227 -25.80 -3.87 20.34
CA GLN A 227 -26.79 -3.09 19.60
C GLN A 227 -28.03 -2.90 20.46
N ARG A 228 -28.57 -1.70 20.48
CA ARG A 228 -29.74 -1.33 21.27
C ARG A 228 -30.72 -0.55 20.41
N TYR A 229 -32.00 -0.78 20.59
CA TYR A 229 -33.07 -0.21 19.78
C TYR A 229 -34.07 0.54 20.65
N ARG A 230 -34.60 1.65 20.12
CA ARG A 230 -35.59 2.51 20.75
C ARG A 230 -36.60 3.02 19.70
N ALA A 231 -37.79 3.39 20.12
CA ALA A 231 -38.81 3.89 19.20
C ALA A 231 -38.49 5.27 18.61
N SER A 232 -37.80 6.14 19.38
CA SER A 232 -37.39 7.47 18.94
C SER A 232 -36.16 7.94 19.74
N ALA A 233 -35.54 9.04 19.34
CA ALA A 233 -34.37 9.60 20.02
C ALA A 233 -34.64 9.95 21.52
N SER A 234 -35.88 10.29 21.86
CA SER A 234 -36.27 10.60 23.24
C SER A 234 -36.80 9.40 24.05
N SER A 235 -36.99 8.25 23.38
CA SER A 235 -37.49 7.02 24.03
C SER A 235 -36.35 6.25 24.69
N PRO A 236 -36.60 5.55 25.82
CA PRO A 236 -35.64 4.61 26.36
C PRO A 236 -35.41 3.45 25.40
N PHE A 237 -34.28 2.78 25.52
CA PHE A 237 -34.04 1.56 24.76
C PHE A 237 -35.02 0.45 25.19
N SER A 238 -35.67 -0.19 24.23
CA SER A 238 -36.68 -1.22 24.44
C SER A 238 -36.14 -2.64 24.24
N SER A 239 -35.20 -2.80 23.30
CA SER A 239 -34.60 -4.12 23.01
C SER A 239 -33.10 -3.99 22.76
N TYR A 240 -32.42 -5.12 22.87
CA TYR A 240 -30.98 -5.20 22.59
C TYR A 240 -30.63 -6.51 21.89
N GLN A 241 -29.48 -6.47 21.25
CA GLN A 241 -28.75 -7.62 20.76
C GLN A 241 -27.28 -7.46 21.12
N PHE A 242 -26.77 -8.43 21.84
CA PHE A 242 -25.34 -8.51 22.17
C PHE A 242 -24.75 -9.70 21.42
N SER A 243 -23.55 -9.54 20.85
CA SER A 243 -22.80 -10.65 20.27
C SER A 243 -21.33 -10.58 20.63
N GLU A 244 -20.75 -11.76 20.84
CA GLU A 244 -19.33 -11.94 21.06
C GLU A 244 -18.85 -13.16 20.28
N GLY A 245 -17.74 -13.02 19.56
CA GLY A 245 -17.22 -14.06 18.70
C GLY A 245 -15.71 -14.20 18.77
N GLU A 246 -15.26 -15.44 18.65
CA GLU A 246 -13.87 -15.80 18.43
C GLU A 246 -13.66 -16.12 16.95
N ASN A 247 -12.59 -15.57 16.37
CA ASN A 247 -12.22 -15.75 14.98
C ASN A 247 -10.94 -16.55 14.89
N ASN A 248 -10.98 -17.67 14.19
CA ASN A 248 -9.83 -18.51 13.91
C ASN A 248 -9.68 -18.61 12.38
N ASN A 249 -8.75 -17.83 11.84
CA ASN A 249 -8.53 -17.74 10.41
C ASN A 249 -7.23 -18.43 10.03
N ASN A 250 -7.31 -19.34 9.07
CA ASN A 250 -6.17 -20.00 8.46
C ASN A 250 -6.12 -19.66 6.98
N GLY A 251 -4.92 -19.59 6.43
CA GLY A 251 -4.77 -19.38 5.00
C GLY A 251 -3.35 -19.71 4.56
N GLY A 252 -3.22 -20.02 3.30
CA GLY A 252 -1.94 -20.22 2.66
C GLY A 252 -1.97 -19.68 1.25
N GLY A 253 -0.81 -19.29 0.70
CA GLY A 253 -0.79 -18.82 -0.67
C GLY A 253 0.60 -18.86 -1.28
N LEU A 254 0.61 -19.24 -2.55
CA LEU A 254 1.74 -19.13 -3.47
C LEU A 254 1.66 -17.77 -4.17
N PHE A 255 2.75 -17.04 -4.13
CA PHE A 255 3.00 -15.89 -4.99
C PHE A 255 4.14 -16.23 -5.92
N ALA A 256 3.96 -16.01 -7.23
CA ALA A 256 5.04 -16.11 -8.20
C ALA A 256 4.94 -14.95 -9.19
N ARG A 257 6.10 -14.34 -9.50
CA ARG A 257 6.22 -13.27 -10.48
C ARG A 257 7.49 -13.47 -11.27
N ALA A 258 7.40 -13.34 -12.59
CA ALA A 258 8.55 -13.39 -13.47
C ALA A 258 8.41 -12.36 -14.60
N GLY A 259 9.53 -11.90 -15.13
CA GLY A 259 9.53 -11.03 -16.29
C GLY A 259 10.86 -11.00 -17.00
N LEU A 260 10.78 -10.67 -18.28
CA LEU A 260 11.88 -10.52 -19.21
C LEU A 260 11.77 -9.18 -19.89
N THR A 261 12.87 -8.46 -19.98
CA THR A 261 12.99 -7.27 -20.82
C THR A 261 14.07 -7.53 -21.86
N PHE A 262 13.69 -7.55 -23.11
CA PHE A 262 14.61 -7.69 -24.24
C PHE A 262 15.02 -6.30 -24.71
N HIS A 263 16.31 -6.01 -24.72
CA HIS A 263 16.90 -4.82 -25.30
C HIS A 263 17.12 -5.09 -26.79
N LEU A 264 16.06 -4.86 -27.62
CA LEU A 264 16.06 -5.16 -29.06
C LEU A 264 17.05 -4.29 -29.82
N SER A 265 17.19 -3.03 -29.38
CA SER A 265 18.19 -2.07 -29.84
C SER A 265 18.54 -1.13 -28.67
N ASP A 266 19.41 -0.16 -28.94
CA ASP A 266 19.71 0.89 -27.96
C ASP A 266 18.49 1.77 -27.65
N ASN A 267 17.54 1.80 -28.57
CA ASN A 267 16.34 2.61 -28.50
C ASN A 267 15.07 1.82 -28.15
N ASP A 268 15.09 0.48 -28.24
CA ASP A 268 13.89 -0.36 -28.19
C ASP A 268 13.97 -1.41 -27.09
N ASP A 269 13.09 -1.30 -26.12
CA ASP A 269 12.92 -2.28 -25.05
C ASP A 269 11.53 -2.96 -25.17
N LEU A 270 11.50 -4.29 -25.22
CA LEU A 270 10.28 -5.08 -25.17
C LEU A 270 10.25 -5.87 -23.87
N SER A 271 9.24 -5.67 -23.06
CA SER A 271 9.09 -6.35 -21.78
C SER A 271 7.84 -7.23 -21.76
N LEU A 272 8.02 -8.47 -21.28
CA LEU A 272 6.95 -9.40 -20.96
C LEU A 272 7.04 -9.75 -19.49
N GLY A 273 5.98 -9.52 -18.74
CA GLY A 273 5.89 -9.83 -17.33
C GLY A 273 4.64 -10.63 -17.01
N GLY A 274 4.70 -11.38 -15.93
CA GLY A 274 3.54 -12.08 -15.42
C GLY A 274 3.62 -12.29 -13.91
N MET A 275 2.46 -12.39 -13.28
CA MET A 275 2.31 -12.68 -11.86
C MET A 275 1.15 -13.65 -11.66
N THR A 276 1.32 -14.59 -10.76
CA THR A 276 0.22 -15.40 -10.26
C THR A 276 0.19 -15.39 -8.74
N MET A 277 -1.00 -15.35 -8.20
CA MET A 277 -1.26 -15.62 -6.80
C MET A 277 -2.31 -16.71 -6.70
N GLN A 278 -2.00 -17.73 -5.94
CA GLN A 278 -2.89 -18.84 -5.66
C GLN A 278 -2.94 -19.00 -4.16
N GLY A 279 -4.10 -18.93 -3.58
CA GLY A 279 -4.22 -19.02 -2.15
C GLY A 279 -5.49 -19.71 -1.73
N ASN A 280 -5.44 -20.25 -0.52
CA ASN A 280 -6.61 -20.76 0.16
C ASN A 280 -6.82 -20.00 1.47
N HIS A 281 -8.06 -19.96 1.89
CA HIS A 281 -8.41 -19.48 3.23
C HIS A 281 -9.46 -20.41 3.83
N SER A 282 -9.39 -20.57 5.12
CA SER A 282 -10.43 -21.20 5.89
C SER A 282 -10.65 -20.45 7.20
N ASN A 283 -11.87 -20.39 7.64
CA ASN A 283 -12.19 -19.86 8.95
C ASN A 283 -13.09 -20.85 9.73
N ASP A 284 -12.96 -20.79 11.05
CA ASP A 284 -13.77 -21.53 11.99
C ASP A 284 -14.08 -20.59 13.15
N ASN A 285 -15.25 -19.96 13.08
CA ASN A 285 -15.64 -18.87 13.96
C ASN A 285 -16.88 -19.26 14.76
N LEU A 286 -16.81 -19.07 16.06
CA LEU A 286 -17.94 -19.23 16.95
C LEU A 286 -18.40 -17.85 17.43
N THR A 287 -19.67 -17.53 17.17
CA THR A 287 -20.29 -16.30 17.64
C THR A 287 -21.54 -16.63 18.47
N THR A 288 -21.60 -16.08 19.65
CA THR A 288 -22.80 -16.15 20.50
C THR A 288 -23.56 -14.83 20.43
N TYR A 289 -24.87 -14.93 20.28
CA TYR A 289 -25.79 -13.78 20.28
C TYR A 289 -26.74 -13.93 21.45
N GLU A 290 -27.03 -12.85 22.12
CA GLU A 290 -28.06 -12.73 23.12
C GLU A 290 -29.02 -11.61 22.71
N TYR A 291 -30.29 -11.94 22.62
CA TYR A 291 -31.38 -11.02 22.32
C TYR A 291 -32.25 -10.84 23.54
N GLY A 292 -32.83 -9.65 23.67
CA GLY A 292 -33.74 -9.40 24.78
C GLY A 292 -34.31 -7.98 24.80
N THR A 293 -35.00 -7.69 25.87
CA THR A 293 -35.65 -6.42 26.12
C THR A 293 -35.03 -5.74 27.37
N PHE A 294 -35.35 -4.48 27.55
CA PHE A 294 -34.99 -3.75 28.76
C PHE A 294 -36.21 -3.72 29.70
N GLY A 295 -35.99 -4.09 30.96
CA GLY A 295 -36.97 -3.91 32.04
C GLY A 295 -37.22 -2.45 32.37
N ALA A 296 -38.27 -2.17 33.15
CA ALA A 296 -38.58 -0.80 33.57
C ALA A 296 -37.50 -0.14 34.40
N ASP A 297 -36.64 -0.91 35.06
CA ASP A 297 -35.44 -0.47 35.81
C ASP A 297 -34.20 -0.35 34.93
N GLY A 298 -34.30 -0.56 33.60
CA GLY A 298 -33.18 -0.53 32.65
C GLY A 298 -32.32 -1.79 32.65
N SER A 299 -32.70 -2.87 33.36
CA SER A 299 -31.99 -4.14 33.34
C SER A 299 -32.20 -4.87 32.02
N LYS A 300 -31.18 -5.62 31.56
CA LYS A 300 -31.29 -6.50 30.39
C LYS A 300 -32.03 -7.79 30.77
N VAL A 301 -33.09 -8.10 30.04
CA VAL A 301 -33.87 -9.35 30.16
C VAL A 301 -33.70 -10.11 28.86
N ALA A 302 -32.93 -11.17 28.90
CA ALA A 302 -32.66 -12.01 27.73
C ALA A 302 -33.90 -12.89 27.44
N ASP A 303 -34.35 -12.97 26.19
CA ASP A 303 -35.46 -13.80 25.73
C ASP A 303 -34.98 -14.92 24.80
N ARG A 304 -33.86 -14.79 24.16
CA ARG A 304 -33.30 -15.75 23.20
C ARG A 304 -31.77 -15.70 23.14
N LYS A 305 -31.17 -16.87 23.00
CA LYS A 305 -29.78 -17.05 22.68
C LYS A 305 -29.59 -17.76 21.36
N LEU A 306 -28.64 -17.31 20.55
CA LEU A 306 -28.21 -17.96 19.32
C LEU A 306 -26.72 -18.24 19.40
N ARG A 307 -26.34 -19.51 19.24
CA ARG A 307 -24.96 -19.93 19.03
C ARG A 307 -24.75 -20.21 17.55
N ARG A 308 -23.93 -19.42 16.89
CA ARG A 308 -23.61 -19.60 15.46
C ARG A 308 -22.20 -20.09 15.30
N GLN A 309 -22.03 -21.29 14.76
CA GLN A 309 -20.78 -21.79 14.25
C GLN A 309 -20.69 -21.46 12.76
N THR A 310 -19.60 -20.86 12.34
CA THR A 310 -19.36 -20.51 10.93
C THR A 310 -18.10 -21.20 10.46
N TRP A 311 -18.19 -21.98 9.40
CA TRP A 311 -17.05 -22.48 8.66
C TRP A 311 -17.04 -21.81 7.29
N GLY A 312 -15.90 -21.36 6.88
CA GLY A 312 -15.67 -20.85 5.53
C GLY A 312 -14.40 -21.46 5.00
N ASP A 313 -14.44 -21.81 3.74
CA ASP A 313 -13.26 -22.17 2.98
C ASP A 313 -13.36 -21.58 1.57
N GLY A 314 -12.22 -21.35 0.96
CA GLY A 314 -12.18 -20.85 -0.39
C GLY A 314 -10.78 -20.82 -0.94
N ASP A 315 -10.75 -21.04 -2.24
CA ASP A 315 -9.57 -20.90 -3.05
C ASP A 315 -9.65 -19.63 -3.91
N HIS A 316 -8.54 -19.01 -4.17
CA HIS A 316 -8.47 -17.88 -5.07
C HIS A 316 -7.24 -17.96 -5.96
N HIS A 317 -7.44 -17.58 -7.21
CA HIS A 317 -6.43 -17.58 -8.25
C HIS A 317 -6.42 -16.25 -8.96
N MET A 318 -5.28 -15.58 -8.96
CA MET A 318 -5.05 -14.37 -9.73
C MET A 318 -3.97 -14.63 -10.76
N TYR A 319 -4.20 -14.18 -11.97
CA TYR A 319 -3.24 -14.16 -13.06
C TYR A 319 -3.15 -12.75 -13.63
N ASN A 320 -1.93 -12.27 -13.76
CA ASN A 320 -1.62 -11.02 -14.43
C ASN A 320 -0.62 -11.30 -15.54
N VAL A 321 -0.84 -10.75 -16.72
CA VAL A 321 0.11 -10.76 -17.84
C VAL A 321 0.22 -9.36 -18.39
N GLU A 322 1.44 -8.87 -18.54
CA GLU A 322 1.76 -7.54 -19.03
C GLU A 322 2.71 -7.65 -20.21
N LEU A 323 2.40 -6.94 -21.29
CA LEU A 323 3.29 -6.69 -22.41
C LEU A 323 3.51 -5.19 -22.51
N SER A 324 4.77 -4.75 -22.50
CA SER A 324 5.10 -3.34 -22.69
C SER A 324 6.26 -3.15 -23.66
N TYR A 325 6.19 -2.06 -24.43
CA TYR A 325 7.19 -1.66 -25.40
C TYR A 325 7.55 -0.21 -25.18
N THR A 326 8.84 0.06 -25.10
CA THR A 326 9.41 1.42 -24.98
C THR A 326 10.27 1.71 -26.19
N HIS A 327 9.96 2.80 -26.90
CA HIS A 327 10.81 3.36 -27.96
C HIS A 327 11.39 4.69 -27.52
N LYS A 328 12.72 4.83 -27.58
CA LYS A 328 13.44 6.08 -27.29
C LYS A 328 13.79 6.74 -28.62
N PHE A 329 13.29 7.95 -28.85
CA PHE A 329 13.59 8.73 -30.06
C PHE A 329 14.97 9.40 -30.00
N ASN A 330 15.61 9.44 -28.83
CA ASN A 330 16.95 9.97 -28.61
C ASN A 330 17.75 9.09 -27.65
N GLU A 331 19.08 9.19 -27.68
CA GLU A 331 19.99 8.38 -26.86
C GLU A 331 19.83 8.65 -25.36
N SER A 332 19.48 9.88 -24.97
CA SER A 332 19.25 10.22 -23.56
C SER A 332 17.97 9.64 -22.96
N GLY A 333 17.07 9.07 -23.80
CA GLY A 333 15.77 8.54 -23.35
C GLY A 333 14.79 9.59 -22.84
N THR A 334 15.09 10.88 -23.05
CA THR A 334 14.23 12.00 -22.64
C THR A 334 13.10 12.30 -23.63
N HIS A 335 13.13 11.65 -24.80
CA HIS A 335 12.08 11.65 -25.80
C HIS A 335 11.72 10.20 -26.10
N LYS A 336 10.53 9.75 -25.64
CA LYS A 336 10.13 8.34 -25.72
C LYS A 336 8.63 8.16 -25.88
N LEU A 337 8.28 6.95 -26.30
CA LEU A 337 6.91 6.43 -26.37
C LEU A 337 6.89 5.09 -25.60
N ASP A 338 6.00 5.01 -24.63
CA ASP A 338 5.73 3.79 -23.87
C ASP A 338 4.34 3.27 -24.23
N ALA A 339 4.23 2.01 -24.67
CA ALA A 339 2.97 1.33 -24.91
C ALA A 339 2.86 0.11 -24.00
N MET A 340 1.68 -0.13 -23.41
CA MET A 340 1.46 -1.22 -22.48
C MET A 340 0.07 -1.81 -22.67
N VAL A 341 -0.03 -3.12 -22.60
CA VAL A 341 -1.28 -3.85 -22.46
C VAL A 341 -1.14 -4.82 -21.29
N GLU A 342 -2.10 -4.78 -20.40
CA GLU A 342 -2.16 -5.64 -19.23
C GLU A 342 -3.49 -6.39 -19.19
N PHE A 343 -3.44 -7.64 -18.80
CA PHE A 343 -4.60 -8.49 -18.54
C PHE A 343 -4.53 -9.05 -17.13
N ASN A 344 -5.58 -8.84 -16.37
CA ASN A 344 -5.77 -9.40 -15.04
C ASN A 344 -7.01 -10.31 -15.02
N LYS A 345 -6.88 -11.48 -14.43
CA LYS A 345 -7.98 -12.38 -14.15
C LYS A 345 -7.96 -12.79 -12.69
N TRP A 346 -9.10 -12.64 -12.04
CA TRP A 346 -9.30 -13.07 -10.68
C TRP A 346 -10.45 -14.08 -10.64
N ASN A 347 -10.17 -15.29 -10.17
CA ASN A 347 -11.15 -16.31 -9.88
C ASN A 347 -11.12 -16.63 -8.39
N GLY A 348 -12.27 -16.84 -7.80
CA GLY A 348 -12.39 -17.33 -6.43
C GLY A 348 -13.57 -18.25 -6.32
N ASP A 349 -13.38 -19.37 -5.68
CA ASP A 349 -14.43 -20.35 -5.35
C ASP A 349 -14.32 -20.73 -3.89
N GLY A 350 -15.42 -21.14 -3.32
CA GLY A 350 -15.47 -21.53 -1.91
C GLY A 350 -16.87 -21.59 -1.38
N SER A 351 -16.96 -21.64 -0.06
CA SER A 351 -18.26 -21.66 0.62
C SER A 351 -18.20 -21.02 2.00
N ASN A 352 -19.35 -20.59 2.48
CA ASN A 352 -19.58 -20.31 3.89
C ASN A 352 -20.73 -21.21 4.39
N GLU A 353 -20.51 -21.85 5.52
CA GLU A 353 -21.48 -22.69 6.19
C GLU A 353 -21.81 -22.07 7.55
N TYR A 354 -23.09 -22.08 7.90
CA TYR A 354 -23.57 -21.54 9.16
C TYR A 354 -24.45 -22.60 9.85
N LEU A 355 -24.07 -22.95 11.06
CA LEU A 355 -24.90 -23.79 11.93
C LEU A 355 -25.40 -22.90 13.08
N ASN A 356 -26.71 -22.69 13.11
CA ASN A 356 -27.39 -21.90 14.12
C ASN A 356 -28.09 -22.83 15.12
N ASP A 357 -27.80 -22.60 16.39
CA ASP A 357 -28.49 -23.21 17.53
C ASP A 357 -29.16 -22.06 18.29
N THR A 358 -30.49 -22.01 18.16
CA THR A 358 -31.30 -20.93 18.74
C THR A 358 -32.13 -21.51 19.87
N THR A 359 -31.98 -20.95 21.07
CA THR A 359 -32.73 -21.33 22.25
C THR A 359 -33.60 -20.18 22.72
N SER A 360 -34.91 -20.37 22.78
CA SER A 360 -35.82 -19.44 23.44
C SER A 360 -35.71 -19.60 24.96
N LEU A 361 -35.36 -18.54 25.67
CA LEU A 361 -35.27 -18.56 27.14
C LEU A 361 -36.67 -18.47 27.80
N LEU A 362 -37.71 -18.06 27.05
CA LEU A 362 -39.09 -17.98 27.52
C LEU A 362 -39.74 -19.34 27.55
N THR A 363 -39.47 -20.19 26.56
CA THR A 363 -40.13 -21.50 26.39
C THR A 363 -39.15 -22.66 26.61
N SER A 364 -37.87 -22.41 26.74
CA SER A 364 -36.78 -23.41 26.80
C SER A 364 -36.76 -24.35 25.56
N LEU A 365 -37.37 -23.92 24.45
CA LEU A 365 -37.31 -24.66 23.19
C LEU A 365 -36.11 -24.24 22.37
N SER A 366 -35.45 -25.21 21.74
CA SER A 366 -34.39 -25.02 20.78
C SER A 366 -34.82 -25.31 19.37
N SER A 367 -34.29 -24.54 18.43
CA SER A 367 -34.38 -24.75 16.99
C SER A 367 -33.01 -24.64 16.34
N TYR A 368 -32.85 -25.41 15.27
CA TYR A 368 -31.54 -25.48 14.58
C TYR A 368 -31.74 -25.15 13.11
N SER A 369 -30.80 -24.40 12.52
CA SER A 369 -30.74 -24.23 11.08
C SER A 369 -29.31 -24.36 10.59
N TYR A 370 -29.17 -24.97 9.43
CA TYR A 370 -27.93 -25.05 8.70
C TYR A 370 -28.08 -24.35 7.36
N GLN A 371 -27.10 -23.54 7.01
CA GLN A 371 -27.04 -22.80 5.75
C GLN A 371 -25.70 -23.10 5.05
N TYR A 372 -25.77 -23.44 3.77
CA TYR A 372 -24.63 -23.58 2.88
C TYR A 372 -24.69 -22.51 1.80
N ARG A 373 -23.67 -21.67 1.69
CA ARG A 373 -23.59 -20.57 0.74
C ARG A 373 -22.34 -20.71 -0.12
N PRO A 374 -22.44 -21.30 -1.31
CA PRO A 374 -21.33 -21.31 -2.26
C PRO A 374 -20.97 -19.90 -2.71
N MET A 375 -19.69 -19.68 -2.96
CA MET A 375 -19.15 -18.44 -3.49
C MET A 375 -18.41 -18.77 -4.78
N ASP A 376 -18.69 -18.02 -5.83
CA ASP A 376 -17.95 -18.06 -7.09
C ASP A 376 -17.74 -16.62 -7.55
N MET A 377 -16.51 -16.29 -7.91
CA MET A 377 -16.16 -14.98 -8.42
C MET A 377 -15.30 -15.14 -9.68
N ASN A 378 -15.67 -14.44 -10.74
CA ASN A 378 -14.93 -14.43 -11.99
C ASN A 378 -14.83 -13.00 -12.51
N ASN A 379 -13.68 -12.38 -12.27
CA ASN A 379 -13.42 -11.00 -12.61
C ASN A 379 -12.29 -10.92 -13.64
N ARG A 380 -12.47 -10.08 -14.65
CA ARG A 380 -11.49 -9.83 -15.71
C ARG A 380 -11.29 -8.34 -15.85
N HIS A 381 -10.04 -7.94 -16.00
CA HIS A 381 -9.67 -6.55 -16.21
C HIS A 381 -8.61 -6.45 -17.31
N TRP A 382 -8.84 -5.55 -18.25
CA TRP A 382 -7.87 -5.17 -19.28
C TRP A 382 -7.51 -3.71 -19.11
N GLU A 383 -6.22 -3.42 -19.24
CA GLU A 383 -5.71 -2.06 -19.31
C GLU A 383 -4.83 -1.90 -20.55
N ALA A 384 -5.01 -0.80 -21.28
CA ALA A 384 -4.16 -0.42 -22.39
C ALA A 384 -3.72 1.04 -22.19
N ARG A 385 -2.42 1.29 -22.29
CA ARG A 385 -1.84 2.64 -22.14
C ARG A 385 -0.90 2.95 -23.27
N LEU A 386 -0.89 4.21 -23.66
CA LEU A 386 0.05 4.79 -24.61
C LEU A 386 0.49 6.15 -24.04
N ASP A 387 1.74 6.25 -23.63
CA ASP A 387 2.34 7.40 -22.98
C ASP A 387 3.45 7.98 -23.86
N TYR A 388 3.32 9.20 -24.30
CA TYR A 388 4.33 9.97 -25.01
C TYR A 388 4.96 10.97 -24.07
N GLU A 389 6.29 11.03 -24.06
CA GLU A 389 7.09 11.94 -23.27
C GLU A 389 8.16 12.59 -24.12
N ASN A 390 8.30 13.93 -24.02
CA ASN A 390 9.33 14.66 -24.73
C ASN A 390 9.85 15.82 -23.88
N GLN A 391 11.13 15.76 -23.52
CA GLN A 391 11.88 16.84 -22.94
C GLN A 391 12.41 17.72 -24.08
N ILE A 392 11.65 18.78 -24.42
CA ILE A 392 11.97 19.66 -25.56
C ILE A 392 13.28 20.43 -25.32
N ASN A 393 13.50 20.84 -24.07
CA ASN A 393 14.74 21.44 -23.59
C ASN A 393 14.84 21.28 -22.06
N GLU A 394 15.91 21.71 -21.43
CA GLU A 394 16.15 21.57 -19.99
C GLU A 394 15.02 22.15 -19.11
N ASN A 395 14.25 23.09 -19.64
CA ASN A 395 13.22 23.80 -18.89
C ASN A 395 11.79 23.45 -19.32
N PHE A 396 11.60 22.64 -20.36
CA PHE A 396 10.27 22.37 -20.89
C PHE A 396 10.09 20.91 -21.31
N LYS A 397 9.17 20.23 -20.66
CA LYS A 397 8.78 18.85 -20.91
C LYS A 397 7.28 18.78 -21.18
N ILE A 398 6.88 17.96 -22.12
CA ILE A 398 5.49 17.62 -22.38
C ILE A 398 5.27 16.12 -22.25
N GLU A 399 4.12 15.75 -21.73
CA GLU A 399 3.65 14.37 -21.67
C GLU A 399 2.19 14.37 -22.16
N ALA A 400 1.82 13.36 -22.94
CA ALA A 400 0.45 13.13 -23.36
C ALA A 400 0.20 11.63 -23.50
N GLY A 401 -1.01 11.19 -23.28
CA GLY A 401 -1.29 9.77 -23.41
C GLY A 401 -2.77 9.43 -23.41
N TYR A 402 -2.99 8.16 -23.67
CA TYR A 402 -4.28 7.49 -23.63
C TYR A 402 -4.23 6.33 -22.62
N GLU A 403 -5.32 6.13 -21.88
CA GLU A 403 -5.55 4.98 -21.03
C GLU A 403 -6.97 4.44 -21.26
N GLY A 404 -7.06 3.14 -21.54
CA GLY A 404 -8.33 2.40 -21.60
C GLY A 404 -8.35 1.33 -20.53
N ARG A 405 -9.42 1.27 -19.70
CA ARG A 405 -9.64 0.27 -18.67
C ARG A 405 -10.99 -0.40 -18.87
N PHE A 406 -11.02 -1.74 -18.91
CA PHE A 406 -12.21 -2.54 -19.18
C PHE A 406 -12.33 -3.62 -18.12
N SER A 407 -13.35 -3.55 -17.30
CA SER A 407 -13.60 -4.48 -16.20
C SER A 407 -14.89 -5.25 -16.42
N HIS A 408 -14.87 -6.54 -16.14
CA HIS A 408 -16.04 -7.40 -16.10
C HIS A 408 -16.00 -8.23 -14.83
N GLU A 409 -17.05 -8.14 -14.02
CA GLU A 409 -17.24 -8.92 -12.80
C GLU A 409 -18.53 -9.73 -12.91
N ASN A 410 -18.50 -10.98 -12.45
CA ASN A 410 -19.64 -11.87 -12.39
C ASN A 410 -19.61 -12.59 -11.05
N THR A 411 -20.57 -12.27 -10.20
CA THR A 411 -20.64 -12.74 -8.81
C THR A 411 -22.01 -13.37 -8.54
N PRO A 412 -22.17 -14.68 -8.77
CA PRO A 412 -23.36 -15.41 -8.35
C PRO A 412 -23.34 -15.59 -6.82
N GLN A 413 -24.53 -15.54 -6.22
CA GLN A 413 -24.77 -15.79 -4.80
C GLN A 413 -26.00 -16.67 -4.67
N SER A 414 -25.91 -17.71 -3.84
CA SER A 414 -27.03 -18.56 -3.46
C SER A 414 -26.91 -19.01 -2.02
N SER A 415 -28.02 -19.46 -1.43
CA SER A 415 -28.07 -20.09 -0.11
C SER A 415 -28.90 -21.34 -0.18
N PHE A 416 -28.38 -22.39 0.42
CA PHE A 416 -29.12 -23.65 0.60
C PHE A 416 -29.33 -23.84 2.09
N GLU A 417 -30.56 -24.12 2.50
CA GLU A 417 -30.97 -24.09 3.91
C GLU A 417 -31.70 -25.37 4.34
N TYR A 418 -31.53 -25.68 5.60
CA TYR A 418 -32.25 -26.73 6.30
C TYR A 418 -32.56 -26.30 7.74
N ALA A 419 -33.78 -26.41 8.17
CA ALA A 419 -34.20 -26.13 9.54
C ALA A 419 -34.71 -27.42 10.24
N SER A 420 -34.38 -27.56 11.51
CA SER A 420 -34.77 -28.70 12.35
C SER A 420 -35.08 -28.23 13.77
N VAL A 421 -35.99 -28.95 14.43
CA VAL A 421 -36.29 -28.77 15.86
C VAL A 421 -35.61 -29.85 16.75
N GLY A 422 -34.90 -30.78 16.13
CA GLY A 422 -34.31 -31.92 16.84
C GLY A 422 -32.88 -31.69 17.30
N GLN A 423 -31.97 -31.64 16.40
CA GLN A 423 -30.52 -31.62 16.72
C GLN A 423 -29.78 -30.72 15.76
N ALA A 424 -28.74 -30.02 16.28
CA ALA A 424 -27.81 -29.27 15.43
C ALA A 424 -26.94 -30.26 14.63
N GLU A 425 -26.97 -30.19 13.32
CA GLU A 425 -26.26 -31.06 12.41
C GLU A 425 -25.61 -30.26 11.29
N ARG A 426 -24.29 -30.42 11.08
CA ARG A 426 -23.62 -29.94 9.90
C ARG A 426 -23.87 -30.89 8.75
N LEU A 427 -24.52 -30.42 7.67
CA LEU A 427 -24.84 -31.21 6.52
C LEU A 427 -23.71 -31.17 5.47
N SER A 428 -23.67 -32.22 4.64
CA SER A 428 -22.82 -32.15 3.42
C SER A 428 -23.51 -31.22 2.42
N PRO A 429 -22.74 -30.46 1.60
CA PRO A 429 -23.30 -29.67 0.50
C PRO A 429 -24.18 -30.46 -0.48
N ALA A 430 -23.98 -31.78 -0.60
CA ALA A 430 -24.76 -32.69 -1.44
C ALA A 430 -25.95 -33.32 -0.70
N ASP A 431 -26.27 -32.92 0.53
CA ASP A 431 -27.38 -33.49 1.29
C ASP A 431 -28.71 -33.05 0.68
N GLY A 432 -29.53 -34.03 0.31
CA GLY A 432 -30.82 -33.76 -0.34
C GLY A 432 -31.90 -33.09 0.53
N ARG A 433 -31.62 -32.86 1.83
CA ARG A 433 -32.45 -32.04 2.72
C ARG A 433 -32.25 -30.55 2.54
N LEU A 434 -31.11 -30.11 1.96
CA LEU A 434 -30.84 -28.71 1.66
C LEU A 434 -31.74 -28.23 0.53
N GLN A 435 -32.42 -27.12 0.76
CA GLN A 435 -33.30 -26.47 -0.22
C GLN A 435 -32.70 -25.11 -0.55
N GLU A 436 -32.64 -24.80 -1.84
CA GLU A 436 -32.17 -23.48 -2.27
C GLU A 436 -33.19 -22.43 -1.86
N ASP A 437 -32.73 -21.33 -1.26
CA ASP A 437 -33.53 -20.18 -0.92
C ASP A 437 -33.67 -19.25 -2.13
N PRO A 438 -34.84 -19.19 -2.78
CA PRO A 438 -35.07 -18.32 -3.94
C PRO A 438 -34.87 -16.82 -3.62
N PHE A 439 -35.09 -16.41 -2.37
CA PHE A 439 -34.94 -15.01 -1.95
C PHE A 439 -33.48 -14.63 -1.71
N PHE A 440 -32.61 -15.64 -1.59
CA PHE A 440 -31.18 -15.40 -1.43
C PHE A 440 -30.37 -15.58 -2.74
N TYR A 441 -31.02 -15.99 -3.81
CA TYR A 441 -30.34 -16.12 -5.10
C TYR A 441 -30.17 -14.77 -5.79
N ASN A 442 -28.92 -14.45 -6.19
CA ASN A 442 -28.63 -13.32 -7.06
C ASN A 442 -27.38 -13.60 -7.89
N ARG A 443 -27.44 -13.28 -9.17
CA ARG A 443 -26.27 -13.21 -10.03
C ARG A 443 -26.06 -11.76 -10.46
N PHE A 444 -25.01 -11.14 -9.94
CA PHE A 444 -24.67 -9.76 -10.26
C PHE A 444 -23.56 -9.71 -11.29
N ILE A 445 -23.80 -8.98 -12.38
CA ILE A 445 -22.85 -8.73 -13.45
C ILE A 445 -22.57 -7.23 -13.47
N TYR A 446 -21.30 -6.87 -13.50
CA TYR A 446 -20.82 -5.48 -13.55
C TYR A 446 -19.80 -5.33 -14.68
N ASP A 447 -20.11 -4.45 -15.64
CA ASP A 447 -19.23 -4.04 -16.72
C ASP A 447 -18.89 -2.57 -16.58
N SER A 448 -17.59 -2.23 -16.69
CA SER A 448 -17.09 -0.86 -16.56
C SER A 448 -16.04 -0.58 -17.61
N ASP A 449 -16.32 0.37 -18.49
CA ASP A 449 -15.41 0.84 -19.54
C ASP A 449 -14.99 2.28 -19.25
N ILE A 450 -13.68 2.53 -19.17
CA ILE A 450 -13.12 3.87 -18.95
C ILE A 450 -12.15 4.17 -20.08
N HIS A 451 -12.37 5.32 -20.74
CA HIS A 451 -11.46 5.88 -21.72
C HIS A 451 -10.97 7.23 -21.23
N ALA A 452 -9.67 7.43 -21.21
CA ALA A 452 -9.04 8.64 -20.75
C ALA A 452 -8.00 9.17 -21.73
N LEU A 453 -7.99 10.48 -21.92
CA LEU A 453 -6.93 11.21 -22.61
C LEU A 453 -6.36 12.26 -21.66
N TYR A 454 -5.04 12.38 -21.61
CA TYR A 454 -4.38 13.38 -20.78
C TYR A 454 -3.25 14.08 -21.52
N ALA A 455 -2.97 15.31 -21.05
CA ALA A 455 -1.76 16.04 -21.40
C ALA A 455 -1.25 16.78 -20.17
N THR A 456 0.08 16.78 -19.98
CA THR A 456 0.78 17.55 -18.95
C THR A 456 1.96 18.30 -19.53
N THR A 457 2.26 19.44 -18.94
CA THR A 457 3.48 20.19 -19.22
C THR A 457 4.25 20.42 -17.94
N ASN A 458 5.57 20.31 -17.99
CA ASN A 458 6.46 20.66 -16.90
C ASN A 458 7.42 21.75 -17.38
N MET A 459 7.43 22.88 -16.69
CA MET A 459 8.19 24.07 -17.04
C MET A 459 9.04 24.52 -15.86
N LYS A 460 10.27 24.92 -16.13
CA LYS A 460 11.19 25.46 -15.11
C LYS A 460 11.56 26.91 -15.45
N PHE A 461 11.30 27.83 -14.56
CA PHE A 461 11.61 29.25 -14.66
C PHE A 461 12.56 29.63 -13.52
N GLY A 462 13.86 29.39 -13.72
CA GLY A 462 14.85 29.56 -12.67
C GLY A 462 14.53 28.65 -11.46
N LYS A 463 14.14 29.26 -10.35
CA LYS A 463 13.78 28.55 -9.12
C LYS A 463 12.33 28.06 -9.06
N LEU A 464 11.51 28.45 -10.02
CA LEU A 464 10.09 28.08 -10.08
C LEU A 464 9.90 26.92 -11.06
N GLY A 465 9.46 25.77 -10.56
CA GLY A 465 8.92 24.66 -11.35
C GLY A 465 7.41 24.75 -11.42
N VAL A 466 6.85 24.58 -12.61
CA VAL A 466 5.40 24.57 -12.87
C VAL A 466 5.05 23.30 -13.61
N MET A 467 4.13 22.50 -13.08
CA MET A 467 3.52 21.38 -13.79
C MET A 467 2.02 21.64 -13.90
N ALA A 468 1.51 21.66 -15.12
CA ALA A 468 0.08 21.80 -15.39
C ALA A 468 -0.40 20.64 -16.24
N GLY A 469 -1.59 20.12 -15.96
CA GLY A 469 -2.15 19.00 -16.69
C GLY A 469 -3.66 19.03 -16.74
N LEU A 470 -4.20 18.41 -17.78
CA LEU A 470 -5.63 18.18 -17.96
C LEU A 470 -5.85 16.74 -18.41
N ARG A 471 -6.82 16.07 -17.79
CA ARG A 471 -7.30 14.74 -18.16
C ARG A 471 -8.80 14.78 -18.37
N GLY A 472 -9.25 14.18 -19.47
CA GLY A 472 -10.66 13.93 -19.73
C GLY A 472 -10.94 12.43 -19.64
N GLU A 473 -11.99 12.04 -18.90
CA GLU A 473 -12.41 10.64 -18.79
C GLU A 473 -13.88 10.49 -19.23
N TYR A 474 -14.11 9.49 -20.09
CA TYR A 474 -15.43 8.94 -20.36
C TYR A 474 -15.55 7.59 -19.66
N TRP A 475 -16.52 7.45 -18.77
CA TRP A 475 -16.81 6.23 -18.03
C TRP A 475 -18.22 5.75 -18.32
N LYS A 476 -18.35 4.51 -18.77
CA LYS A 476 -19.58 3.78 -18.96
C LYS A 476 -19.67 2.66 -17.95
N VAL A 477 -20.79 2.54 -17.25
CA VAL A 477 -21.11 1.44 -16.33
C VAL A 477 -22.40 0.78 -16.78
N ASP A 478 -22.39 -0.55 -16.81
CA ASP A 478 -23.52 -1.42 -17.12
C ASP A 478 -23.60 -2.50 -16.02
N THR A 479 -24.69 -2.54 -15.29
CA THR A 479 -24.92 -3.56 -14.26
C THR A 479 -26.19 -4.33 -14.55
N LYS A 480 -26.17 -5.61 -14.16
CA LYS A 480 -27.33 -6.49 -14.31
C LYS A 480 -27.43 -7.34 -13.06
N SER A 481 -28.56 -7.28 -12.37
CA SER A 481 -28.93 -8.19 -11.29
C SER A 481 -29.93 -9.21 -11.84
N ILE A 482 -29.69 -10.50 -11.62
CA ILE A 482 -30.52 -11.60 -12.11
C ILE A 482 -31.01 -12.38 -10.89
N ASP A 483 -32.32 -12.46 -10.68
CA ASP A 483 -32.93 -13.18 -9.57
C ASP A 483 -33.06 -14.70 -9.84
N TYR A 484 -33.60 -15.44 -8.88
CA TYR A 484 -33.83 -16.88 -8.98
C TYR A 484 -34.76 -17.27 -10.17
N TYR A 485 -35.71 -16.41 -10.51
CA TYR A 485 -36.65 -16.61 -11.60
C TYR A 485 -36.10 -16.14 -12.95
N GLN A 486 -34.79 -15.80 -13.01
CA GLN A 486 -34.12 -15.30 -14.20
C GLN A 486 -34.64 -13.93 -14.67
N THR A 487 -35.25 -13.18 -13.77
CA THR A 487 -35.67 -11.80 -14.05
C THR A 487 -34.41 -10.91 -14.02
N GLU A 488 -34.18 -10.18 -15.10
CA GLU A 488 -33.07 -9.27 -15.23
C GLU A 488 -33.44 -7.84 -14.85
N THR A 489 -32.70 -7.23 -13.95
CA THR A 489 -32.79 -5.82 -13.59
C THR A 489 -31.54 -5.10 -14.06
N PRO A 490 -31.55 -4.51 -15.27
CA PRO A 490 -30.39 -3.79 -15.80
C PRO A 490 -30.35 -2.37 -15.28
N PHE A 491 -29.14 -1.84 -15.12
CA PHE A 491 -28.87 -0.42 -14.87
C PHE A 491 -27.67 0.03 -15.73
N LYS A 492 -27.81 1.17 -16.42
CA LYS A 492 -26.78 1.72 -17.32
C LYS A 492 -26.62 3.20 -17.09
N LYS A 493 -25.37 3.65 -17.02
CA LYS A 493 -25.05 5.07 -16.91
C LYS A 493 -23.70 5.38 -17.54
N ASP A 494 -23.56 6.58 -18.05
CA ASP A 494 -22.31 7.10 -18.58
C ASP A 494 -21.99 8.49 -18.06
N TYR A 495 -20.72 8.83 -17.99
CA TYR A 495 -20.23 10.08 -17.44
C TYR A 495 -19.03 10.59 -18.26
N PHE A 496 -18.99 11.90 -18.53
CA PHE A 496 -17.78 12.57 -19.00
C PHE A 496 -17.34 13.61 -17.97
N GLN A 497 -16.05 13.56 -17.58
CA GLN A 497 -15.51 14.47 -16.56
C GLN A 497 -14.11 14.95 -16.91
N LEU A 498 -13.79 16.17 -16.46
CA LEU A 498 -12.47 16.78 -16.59
C LEU A 498 -11.78 16.88 -15.25
N PHE A 499 -10.47 16.57 -15.25
CA PHE A 499 -9.61 16.54 -14.07
C PHE A 499 -8.37 17.42 -14.31
N PRO A 500 -8.44 18.72 -13.99
CA PRO A 500 -7.30 19.61 -14.03
C PRO A 500 -6.34 19.32 -12.87
N SER A 501 -5.04 19.56 -13.12
CA SER A 501 -3.99 19.51 -12.11
C SER A 501 -3.00 20.65 -12.29
N LEU A 502 -2.55 21.26 -11.19
CA LEU A 502 -1.54 22.31 -11.17
C LEU A 502 -0.61 22.09 -9.98
N PHE A 503 0.69 22.08 -10.24
CA PHE A 503 1.75 22.00 -9.24
C PHE A 503 2.72 23.15 -9.45
N LEU A 504 2.99 23.87 -8.39
CA LEU A 504 3.99 24.94 -8.35
C LEU A 504 5.02 24.57 -7.30
N ASN A 505 6.27 24.43 -7.70
CA ASN A 505 7.38 24.16 -6.79
C ASN A 505 8.38 25.32 -6.86
N TYR A 506 8.67 25.93 -5.73
CA TYR A 506 9.63 27.05 -5.64
C TYR A 506 10.79 26.71 -4.74
N GLU A 507 12.00 26.68 -5.30
CA GLU A 507 13.25 26.47 -4.59
C GLU A 507 13.67 27.75 -3.84
N LEU A 508 13.38 27.83 -2.53
CA LEU A 508 13.80 28.95 -1.69
C LEU A 508 15.34 28.98 -1.57
N THR A 509 15.90 27.83 -1.23
CA THR A 509 17.35 27.59 -1.15
C THR A 509 17.66 26.21 -1.73
N PRO A 510 18.92 25.83 -1.97
CA PRO A 510 19.25 24.46 -2.41
C PRO A 510 18.77 23.34 -1.47
N THR A 511 18.39 23.69 -0.24
CA THR A 511 17.96 22.73 0.79
C THR A 511 16.53 22.99 1.29
N SER A 512 15.81 23.93 0.69
CA SER A 512 14.43 24.21 1.08
C SER A 512 13.56 24.60 -0.12
N GLN A 513 12.34 24.06 -0.13
CA GLN A 513 11.37 24.30 -1.20
C GLN A 513 9.94 24.42 -0.65
N ILE A 514 9.11 25.14 -1.37
CA ILE A 514 7.68 25.26 -1.14
C ILE A 514 6.96 24.71 -2.37
N GLN A 515 5.91 23.94 -2.16
CA GLN A 515 5.11 23.34 -3.23
C GLN A 515 3.63 23.62 -2.98
N LEU A 516 2.93 24.15 -3.98
CA LEU A 516 1.48 24.31 -4.03
C LEU A 516 0.90 23.33 -5.04
N ASN A 517 -0.08 22.53 -4.64
CA ASN A 517 -0.75 21.55 -5.51
C ASN A 517 -2.25 21.79 -5.50
N VAL A 518 -2.84 21.75 -6.69
CA VAL A 518 -4.29 21.84 -6.90
C VAL A 518 -4.69 20.72 -7.86
N THR A 519 -5.59 19.83 -7.44
CA THR A 519 -6.07 18.73 -8.28
C THR A 519 -7.56 18.48 -8.04
N ARG A 520 -8.24 17.94 -9.04
CA ARG A 520 -9.59 17.39 -8.92
C ARG A 520 -9.53 15.87 -8.98
N ARG A 521 -10.22 15.20 -8.05
CA ARG A 521 -10.22 13.75 -7.87
C ARG A 521 -11.64 13.21 -7.85
N LEU A 522 -11.79 11.90 -8.07
CA LEU A 522 -13.06 11.22 -7.92
C LEU A 522 -12.89 9.90 -7.17
N ARG A 523 -14.01 9.38 -6.65
CA ARG A 523 -14.17 7.98 -6.23
C ARG A 523 -15.42 7.43 -6.88
N ARG A 524 -15.28 6.30 -7.61
CA ARG A 524 -16.39 5.58 -8.22
C ARG A 524 -17.00 4.59 -7.22
N PRO A 525 -18.31 4.33 -7.29
CA PRO A 525 -18.86 3.17 -6.61
C PRO A 525 -18.34 1.90 -7.27
N TRP A 526 -17.97 0.91 -6.47
CA TRP A 526 -17.56 -0.42 -6.95
C TRP A 526 -18.79 -1.36 -7.07
N GLY A 527 -18.66 -2.49 -7.80
CA GLY A 527 -19.78 -3.36 -8.15
C GLY A 527 -20.67 -3.76 -6.97
N GLY A 528 -20.10 -4.18 -5.83
CA GLY A 528 -20.88 -4.54 -4.65
C GLY A 528 -21.69 -3.40 -4.02
N GLN A 529 -21.25 -2.13 -4.17
CA GLN A 529 -22.03 -0.97 -3.72
C GLN A 529 -23.22 -0.67 -4.65
N LEU A 530 -23.18 -1.16 -5.89
CA LEU A 530 -24.26 -1.01 -6.87
C LEU A 530 -25.22 -2.20 -6.85
N ASN A 531 -24.86 -3.32 -6.22
CA ASN A 531 -25.72 -4.51 -6.15
C ASN A 531 -26.84 -4.32 -5.13
N SER A 532 -28.08 -4.14 -5.58
CA SER A 532 -29.26 -3.95 -4.73
C SER A 532 -29.73 -5.19 -3.99
N PHE A 533 -29.08 -6.33 -4.17
CA PHE A 533 -29.42 -7.58 -3.50
C PHE A 533 -29.23 -7.47 -1.98
N LYS A 534 -30.25 -7.91 -1.21
CA LYS A 534 -30.26 -7.89 0.25
C LYS A 534 -29.50 -9.08 0.81
N ASN A 535 -28.33 -8.83 1.37
CA ASN A 535 -27.48 -9.85 1.95
C ASN A 535 -27.78 -9.99 3.45
N THR A 536 -28.23 -11.17 3.86
CA THR A 536 -28.56 -11.56 5.24
C THR A 536 -27.45 -12.39 5.90
N ARG A 537 -26.20 -12.21 5.47
CA ARG A 537 -25.03 -12.93 6.01
C ARG A 537 -24.86 -12.75 7.51
N ASP A 538 -25.08 -11.57 8.02
CA ASP A 538 -25.12 -11.27 9.44
C ASP A 538 -26.58 -11.42 9.93
N ALA A 539 -26.82 -12.24 10.94
CA ALA A 539 -28.15 -12.43 11.52
C ALA A 539 -28.76 -11.15 12.11
N SER A 540 -27.95 -10.12 12.31
CA SER A 540 -28.33 -8.86 12.94
C SER A 540 -28.42 -7.69 11.96
N MET A 541 -27.97 -7.89 10.73
CA MET A 541 -27.81 -6.79 9.78
C MET A 541 -28.06 -7.27 8.35
N ILE A 542 -28.86 -6.51 7.62
CA ILE A 542 -29.11 -6.71 6.20
C ILE A 542 -28.35 -5.64 5.42
N GLU A 543 -27.42 -6.07 4.60
CA GLU A 543 -26.63 -5.17 3.76
C GLU A 543 -27.09 -5.26 2.30
N PHE A 544 -27.20 -4.12 1.63
CA PHE A 544 -27.49 -4.04 0.20
C PHE A 544 -26.88 -2.78 -0.42
N GLY A 545 -26.57 -2.85 -1.71
CA GLY A 545 -26.05 -1.73 -2.47
C GLY A 545 -27.16 -0.86 -3.06
N ASN A 546 -26.74 0.20 -3.73
CA ASN A 546 -27.62 1.15 -4.40
C ASN A 546 -27.14 1.36 -5.84
N PRO A 547 -27.85 0.89 -6.87
CA PRO A 547 -27.44 1.05 -8.26
C PRO A 547 -27.41 2.51 -8.73
N GLU A 548 -28.11 3.42 -8.05
CA GLU A 548 -28.16 4.83 -8.40
C GLU A 548 -27.00 5.67 -7.86
N LEU A 549 -26.04 5.05 -7.18
CA LEU A 549 -24.84 5.77 -6.70
C LEU A 549 -24.12 6.46 -7.85
N THR A 550 -23.71 7.70 -7.57
CA THR A 550 -22.88 8.52 -8.45
C THR A 550 -21.46 8.64 -7.89
N PRO A 551 -20.46 8.95 -8.73
CA PRO A 551 -19.12 9.25 -8.21
C PRO A 551 -19.12 10.45 -7.27
N GLU A 552 -18.29 10.41 -6.23
CA GLU A 552 -17.97 11.58 -5.42
C GLU A 552 -16.77 12.32 -5.99
N PHE A 553 -16.75 13.66 -5.84
CA PHE A 553 -15.68 14.52 -6.36
C PHE A 553 -15.01 15.30 -5.24
N THR A 554 -13.68 15.28 -5.22
CA THR A 554 -12.87 16.04 -4.27
C THR A 554 -11.98 17.02 -5.02
N ASN A 555 -12.02 18.31 -4.66
CA ASN A 555 -11.00 19.27 -5.03
C ASN A 555 -9.95 19.30 -3.94
N ALA A 556 -8.71 19.00 -4.27
CA ALA A 556 -7.62 18.91 -3.30
C ALA A 556 -6.65 20.09 -3.49
N PHE A 557 -6.48 20.86 -2.43
CA PHE A 557 -5.50 21.93 -2.32
C PHE A 557 -4.47 21.56 -1.28
N SER A 558 -3.17 21.68 -1.56
CA SER A 558 -2.14 21.48 -0.55
C SER A 558 -0.97 22.43 -0.73
N LEU A 559 -0.43 22.89 0.39
CA LEU A 559 0.80 23.70 0.46
C LEU A 559 1.78 22.94 1.33
N ASN A 560 2.94 22.59 0.77
CA ASN A 560 3.98 21.82 1.43
C ASN A 560 5.27 22.65 1.51
N TYR A 561 5.96 22.57 2.62
CA TYR A 561 7.30 23.11 2.83
C TYR A 561 8.22 21.97 3.20
N LEU A 562 9.34 21.82 2.50
CA LEU A 562 10.41 20.88 2.81
C LEU A 562 11.69 21.66 3.10
N LYS A 563 12.40 21.25 4.15
CA LYS A 563 13.75 21.69 4.46
C LYS A 563 14.63 20.53 4.87
N THR A 564 15.81 20.43 4.28
CA THR A 564 16.84 19.46 4.66
C THR A 564 18.10 20.20 5.13
N TRP A 565 18.74 19.73 6.18
CA TRP A 565 20.00 20.27 6.68
C TRP A 565 20.79 19.20 7.42
N ALA A 566 22.06 19.05 7.07
CA ALA A 566 22.90 17.99 7.60
C ALA A 566 22.20 16.61 7.57
N ALA A 567 21.87 16.05 8.71
CA ALA A 567 21.19 14.76 8.87
C ALA A 567 19.70 14.90 9.24
N HIS A 568 19.08 16.06 8.99
CA HIS A 568 17.72 16.37 9.40
C HIS A 568 16.85 16.71 8.20
N THR A 569 15.57 16.32 8.26
CA THR A 569 14.55 16.68 7.29
C THR A 569 13.30 17.12 8.01
N LEU A 570 12.78 18.29 7.65
CA LEU A 570 11.49 18.82 8.08
C LEU A 570 10.56 18.93 6.87
N SER A 571 9.40 18.31 6.93
CA SER A 571 8.31 18.53 5.97
C SER A 571 7.07 18.99 6.73
N VAL A 572 6.53 20.14 6.32
CA VAL A 572 5.26 20.68 6.84
C VAL A 572 4.31 20.81 5.65
N GLY A 573 3.16 20.17 5.73
CA GLY A 573 2.13 20.23 4.72
C GLY A 573 0.82 20.72 5.31
N THR A 574 0.10 21.59 4.61
CA THR A 574 -1.30 21.91 4.92
C THR A 574 -2.17 21.52 3.75
N TYR A 575 -3.41 21.13 4.01
CA TYR A 575 -4.33 20.73 2.97
C TYR A 575 -5.77 21.15 3.27
N TYR A 576 -6.54 21.35 2.19
CA TYR A 576 -7.98 21.56 2.22
C TYR A 576 -8.65 20.74 1.10
N ARG A 577 -9.66 19.95 1.46
CA ARG A 577 -10.31 18.97 0.58
C ARG A 577 -11.83 19.03 0.72
N PRO A 578 -12.53 19.93 0.01
CA PRO A 578 -13.99 19.87 -0.12
C PRO A 578 -14.37 18.72 -1.06
N THR A 579 -15.37 17.94 -0.63
CA THR A 579 -15.91 16.79 -1.39
C THR A 579 -17.41 16.93 -1.54
N THR A 580 -17.90 16.69 -2.75
CA THR A 580 -19.33 16.65 -3.09
C THR A 580 -19.79 15.24 -3.41
N ASP A 581 -21.09 15.01 -3.31
CA ASP A 581 -21.73 13.72 -3.60
C ASP A 581 -21.13 12.55 -2.79
N VAL A 582 -20.83 12.81 -1.52
CA VAL A 582 -20.09 11.87 -0.65
C VAL A 582 -20.87 10.58 -0.50
N MET A 583 -20.26 9.47 -0.91
CA MET A 583 -20.83 8.13 -0.73
C MET A 583 -20.63 7.67 0.72
N GLN A 584 -21.72 7.53 1.45
CA GLN A 584 -21.70 7.14 2.86
C GLN A 584 -22.49 5.88 3.09
N ARG A 585 -21.96 5.04 3.98
CA ARG A 585 -22.64 3.86 4.48
C ARG A 585 -23.59 4.28 5.58
N ILE A 586 -24.89 4.11 5.31
CA ILE A 586 -25.97 4.55 6.18
C ILE A 586 -26.61 3.32 6.82
N ARG A 587 -26.92 3.44 8.11
CA ARG A 587 -27.63 2.42 8.89
C ARG A 587 -28.95 2.98 9.37
N TYR A 588 -29.97 2.11 9.34
CA TYR A 588 -31.30 2.42 9.88
C TYR A 588 -31.96 1.13 10.37
N GLN A 589 -32.89 1.28 11.30
CA GLN A 589 -33.66 0.17 11.84
C GLN A 589 -34.83 -0.15 10.91
N GLY A 590 -35.12 -1.43 10.71
CA GLY A 590 -36.28 -1.90 10.01
C GLY A 590 -36.75 -3.25 10.55
N LEU A 591 -37.82 -3.76 10.01
CA LEU A 591 -38.36 -5.08 10.35
C LEU A 591 -38.03 -6.09 9.24
N TYR A 592 -37.50 -7.21 9.63
CA TYR A 592 -37.30 -8.38 8.76
C TYR A 592 -37.85 -9.59 9.48
N GLU A 593 -38.83 -10.29 8.85
CA GLU A 593 -39.54 -11.43 9.46
C GLU A 593 -40.13 -11.12 10.86
N GLY A 594 -40.62 -9.89 11.02
CA GLY A 594 -41.21 -9.42 12.28
C GLY A 594 -40.23 -9.07 13.40
N GLN A 595 -38.91 -9.11 13.11
CA GLN A 595 -37.86 -8.76 14.06
C GLN A 595 -37.18 -7.46 13.69
N ASN A 596 -36.78 -6.69 14.72
CA ASN A 596 -35.94 -5.51 14.51
C ASN A 596 -34.53 -5.90 14.03
N VAL A 597 -34.18 -5.45 12.85
CA VAL A 597 -32.84 -5.63 12.28
C VAL A 597 -32.27 -4.29 11.87
N MET A 598 -30.97 -4.25 11.72
CA MET A 598 -30.27 -3.11 11.17
C MET A 598 -30.09 -3.28 9.66
N TYR A 599 -30.64 -2.38 8.89
CA TYR A 599 -30.36 -2.27 7.46
C TYR A 599 -29.13 -1.40 7.24
N MET A 600 -28.34 -1.74 6.24
CA MET A 600 -27.17 -0.98 5.85
C MET A 600 -27.08 -0.85 4.33
N THR A 601 -26.96 0.38 3.83
CA THR A 601 -26.82 0.67 2.40
C THR A 601 -25.86 1.84 2.18
N ASN A 602 -25.54 2.10 0.92
CA ASN A 602 -24.68 3.23 0.53
C ASN A 602 -25.53 4.29 -0.21
N LEU A 603 -25.32 5.54 0.13
CA LEU A 603 -26.02 6.68 -0.48
C LEU A 603 -25.03 7.83 -0.74
N ASN A 604 -25.28 8.59 -1.80
CA ASN A 604 -24.63 9.90 -1.98
C ASN A 604 -25.38 10.92 -1.10
N VAL A 605 -24.85 11.17 0.07
CA VAL A 605 -25.46 12.07 1.04
C VAL A 605 -24.51 13.18 1.41
N ALA A 606 -24.96 14.44 1.29
CA ALA A 606 -24.26 15.59 1.80
C ALA A 606 -22.92 15.94 1.12
N LYS A 607 -22.24 16.91 1.69
CA LYS A 607 -20.89 17.36 1.36
C LYS A 607 -19.99 17.14 2.57
N SER A 608 -18.70 16.98 2.31
CA SER A 608 -17.72 16.95 3.40
C SER A 608 -16.57 17.92 3.13
N GLN A 609 -15.89 18.31 4.20
CA GLN A 609 -14.71 19.15 4.15
C GLN A 609 -13.67 18.58 5.10
N SER A 610 -12.44 18.50 4.63
CA SER A 610 -11.28 18.14 5.46
C SER A 610 -10.22 19.22 5.32
N ALA A 611 -9.81 19.82 6.43
CA ALA A 611 -8.71 20.79 6.49
C ALA A 611 -7.72 20.34 7.55
N GLY A 612 -6.43 20.27 7.22
CA GLY A 612 -5.44 19.75 8.15
C GLY A 612 -4.02 20.19 7.88
N ALA A 613 -3.14 19.80 8.81
CA ALA A 613 -1.70 19.99 8.70
C ALA A 613 -0.97 18.69 9.06
N GLU A 614 0.07 18.40 8.31
CA GLU A 614 0.98 17.29 8.51
C GLU A 614 2.39 17.80 8.81
N LEU A 615 3.01 17.24 9.83
CA LEU A 615 4.40 17.48 10.18
C LEU A 615 5.16 16.15 10.08
N ILE A 616 6.23 16.11 9.31
CA ILE A 616 7.18 15.01 9.27
C ILE A 616 8.55 15.55 9.66
N LEU A 617 9.10 15.01 10.75
CA LEU A 617 10.46 15.25 11.20
C LEU A 617 11.26 13.96 11.05
N LYS A 618 12.39 14.05 10.39
CA LYS A 618 13.33 12.95 10.30
C LYS A 618 14.69 13.45 10.76
N ASP A 619 15.18 12.84 11.82
CA ASP A 619 16.39 13.28 12.51
C ASP A 619 17.34 12.10 12.69
N LYS A 620 18.62 12.34 12.44
CA LYS A 620 19.67 11.38 12.74
C LYS A 620 20.59 11.94 13.80
N PHE A 621 20.53 11.35 14.98
CA PHE A 621 21.36 11.76 16.13
C PHE A 621 22.57 10.84 16.28
N LEU A 622 23.75 11.43 16.51
CA LEU A 622 25.00 10.72 16.84
C LEU A 622 25.36 9.56 15.87
N ARG A 623 24.82 9.57 14.65
CA ARG A 623 24.99 8.54 13.62
C ARG A 623 24.44 7.15 14.01
N ILE A 624 23.83 6.99 15.17
CA ILE A 624 23.35 5.71 15.70
C ILE A 624 21.84 5.68 15.89
N LEU A 625 21.18 6.82 16.09
CA LEU A 625 19.73 6.92 16.28
C LEU A 625 19.11 7.67 15.11
N ASP A 626 18.30 6.95 14.34
CA ASP A 626 17.39 7.52 13.35
C ASP A 626 16.00 7.64 13.95
N LEU A 627 15.44 8.85 13.97
CA LEU A 627 14.12 9.15 14.51
C LEU A 627 13.25 9.76 13.41
N THR A 628 12.11 9.15 13.15
CA THR A 628 11.07 9.71 12.28
C THR A 628 9.83 9.95 13.10
N THR A 629 9.38 11.21 13.15
CA THR A 629 8.14 11.61 13.83
C THR A 629 7.18 12.16 12.78
N THR A 630 5.98 11.61 12.74
CA THR A 630 4.88 12.10 11.90
C THR A 630 3.74 12.51 12.80
N LEU A 631 3.21 13.71 12.58
CA LEU A 631 2.00 14.20 13.22
C LEU A 631 1.08 14.72 12.12
N ASN A 632 -0.14 14.23 12.06
CA ASN A 632 -1.19 14.75 11.21
C ASN A 632 -2.36 15.18 12.07
N ALA A 633 -2.81 16.41 11.90
CA ALA A 633 -3.91 16.99 12.65
C ALA A 633 -4.90 17.62 11.67
N TYR A 634 -6.17 17.26 11.80
CA TYR A 634 -7.17 17.73 10.86
C TYR A 634 -8.54 17.94 11.50
N TYR A 635 -9.23 18.90 10.95
CA TYR A 635 -10.65 19.10 11.17
C TYR A 635 -11.42 18.47 10.01
N TYR A 636 -12.37 17.62 10.33
CA TYR A 636 -13.27 16.99 9.36
C TYR A 636 -14.71 17.38 9.70
N LYS A 637 -15.46 17.78 8.68
CA LYS A 637 -16.87 18.08 8.76
C LYS A 637 -17.63 17.35 7.69
N LEU A 638 -18.70 16.67 8.08
CA LEU A 638 -19.71 16.11 7.19
C LEU A 638 -21.03 16.83 7.45
N ASP A 639 -21.63 17.36 6.40
CA ASP A 639 -22.92 18.04 6.51
C ASP A 639 -24.03 17.02 6.88
N GLY A 640 -25.09 17.49 7.52
CA GLY A 640 -26.28 16.67 7.78
C GLY A 640 -27.03 16.31 6.51
N PHE A 641 -27.80 15.25 6.59
CA PHE A 641 -28.62 14.79 5.48
C PHE A 641 -29.99 14.29 5.95
N SER A 642 -30.96 14.34 5.05
CA SER A 642 -32.26 13.69 5.20
C SER A 642 -32.65 13.10 3.86
N THR A 643 -32.93 11.81 3.82
CA THR A 643 -33.27 11.08 2.59
C THR A 643 -34.31 10.01 2.88
N ILE A 644 -34.98 9.52 1.84
CA ILE A 644 -35.95 8.43 1.96
C ILE A 644 -35.31 7.16 1.39
N VAL A 645 -35.28 6.11 2.18
CA VAL A 645 -34.83 4.77 1.79
C VAL A 645 -35.96 3.79 2.11
N GLU A 646 -36.44 3.04 1.09
CA GLU A 646 -37.52 2.06 1.25
C GLU A 646 -38.72 2.62 2.03
N ASN A 647 -39.18 3.82 1.68
CA ASN A 647 -40.28 4.55 2.31
C ASN A 647 -40.06 4.96 3.79
N GLN A 648 -38.84 4.87 4.28
CA GLN A 648 -38.44 5.39 5.60
C GLN A 648 -37.56 6.61 5.47
N THR A 649 -37.86 7.65 6.25
CA THR A 649 -36.98 8.82 6.34
C THR A 649 -35.76 8.48 7.19
N VAL A 650 -34.59 8.51 6.55
CA VAL A 650 -33.29 8.30 7.20
C VAL A 650 -32.57 9.64 7.28
N THR A 651 -32.23 10.04 8.47
CA THR A 651 -31.53 11.30 8.75
C THR A 651 -30.17 11.03 9.35
N GLY A 652 -29.21 11.91 9.07
CA GLY A 652 -27.96 12.04 9.80
C GLY A 652 -27.78 13.50 10.18
N GLU A 653 -27.64 13.79 11.46
CA GLU A 653 -27.18 15.11 11.92
C GLU A 653 -25.74 15.27 11.44
N GLY A 654 -25.38 16.40 10.87
CA GLY A 654 -23.99 16.66 10.46
C GLY A 654 -23.02 16.34 11.60
N ASN A 655 -21.83 15.89 11.26
CA ASN A 655 -20.84 15.47 12.25
C ASN A 655 -19.49 16.13 11.96
N GLU A 656 -18.86 16.67 13.00
CA GLU A 656 -17.57 17.35 12.86
C GLU A 656 -16.64 17.01 14.04
N ASN A 657 -15.35 16.97 13.76
CA ASN A 657 -14.36 16.69 14.78
C ASN A 657 -12.98 17.19 14.37
N PHE A 658 -12.22 17.58 15.39
CA PHE A 658 -10.78 17.68 15.29
C PHE A 658 -10.15 16.34 15.67
N ALA A 659 -9.43 15.73 14.74
CA ALA A 659 -8.73 14.46 14.94
C ALA A 659 -7.24 14.64 14.65
N TRP A 660 -6.42 13.80 15.27
CA TRP A 660 -4.99 13.76 15.02
C TRP A 660 -4.45 12.34 15.15
N ASP A 661 -3.43 12.06 14.41
CA ASP A 661 -2.63 10.85 14.50
C ASP A 661 -1.15 11.19 14.63
N ALA A 662 -0.46 10.42 15.43
CA ALA A 662 0.96 10.56 15.67
C ALA A 662 1.66 9.22 15.50
N ARG A 663 2.84 9.27 14.91
CA ARG A 663 3.71 8.13 14.75
C ARG A 663 5.14 8.51 15.08
N VAL A 664 5.80 7.66 15.82
CA VAL A 664 7.22 7.77 16.12
C VAL A 664 7.91 6.47 15.78
N LEU A 665 8.86 6.54 14.87
CA LEU A 665 9.74 5.45 14.47
C LEU A 665 11.15 5.78 14.95
N ALA A 666 11.69 4.98 15.85
CA ALA A 666 13.05 5.09 16.36
C ALA A 666 13.85 3.85 15.95
N SER A 667 14.97 4.05 15.24
CA SER A 667 15.90 2.99 14.85
C SER A 667 17.27 3.27 15.46
N VAL A 668 17.84 2.31 16.16
CA VAL A 668 19.16 2.40 16.77
C VAL A 668 20.06 1.36 16.11
N ILE A 669 21.19 1.82 15.56
CA ILE A 669 22.22 0.96 14.98
C ILE A 669 23.29 0.76 16.04
N LEU A 670 23.41 -0.47 16.51
CA LEU A 670 24.37 -0.90 17.53
C LEU A 670 25.62 -1.52 16.88
N PRO A 671 26.72 -1.67 17.63
CA PRO A 671 27.89 -2.45 17.19
C PRO A 671 27.49 -3.88 16.76
N TYR A 672 28.37 -4.55 16.03
CA TYR A 672 28.16 -5.92 15.50
C TYR A 672 27.00 -6.05 14.52
N SER A 673 26.66 -4.98 13.79
CA SER A 673 25.57 -4.97 12.79
C SER A 673 24.21 -5.37 13.37
N ILE A 674 23.93 -4.96 14.60
CA ILE A 674 22.64 -5.10 15.25
C ILE A 674 21.86 -3.80 15.08
N SER A 675 20.60 -3.92 14.68
CA SER A 675 19.68 -2.76 14.60
C SER A 675 18.45 -3.07 15.45
N VAL A 676 18.03 -2.10 16.24
CA VAL A 676 16.81 -2.16 17.07
C VAL A 676 15.88 -1.07 16.61
N GLN A 677 14.62 -1.41 16.43
CA GLN A 677 13.58 -0.47 16.02
C GLN A 677 12.39 -0.51 16.99
N ALA A 678 11.83 0.66 17.26
CA ALA A 678 10.57 0.82 17.97
C ALA A 678 9.64 1.72 17.16
N THR A 679 8.39 1.28 16.96
CA THR A 679 7.37 2.06 16.26
C THR A 679 6.16 2.24 17.17
N GLY A 680 5.94 3.47 17.61
CA GLY A 680 4.74 3.87 18.33
C GLY A 680 3.74 4.52 17.39
N ASN A 681 2.48 4.08 17.42
CA ASN A 681 1.38 4.66 16.66
C ASN A 681 0.27 5.07 17.62
N TYR A 682 -0.32 6.23 17.37
CA TYR A 682 -1.49 6.70 18.11
C TYR A 682 -2.43 7.43 17.17
N ARG A 683 -3.71 7.15 17.28
CA ARG A 683 -4.80 7.87 16.62
C ARG A 683 -5.81 8.34 17.67
N SER A 684 -6.17 9.59 17.59
CA SER A 684 -7.24 10.14 18.41
C SER A 684 -8.62 9.62 17.97
N ARG A 685 -9.63 9.94 18.75
CA ARG A 685 -11.02 9.74 18.34
C ARG A 685 -11.28 10.46 17.01
N SER A 686 -12.00 9.79 16.11
CA SER A 686 -12.42 10.35 14.80
C SER A 686 -13.89 10.13 14.56
N VAL A 687 -14.54 11.01 13.78
CA VAL A 687 -15.95 10.87 13.44
C VAL A 687 -16.16 9.93 12.27
N ILE A 688 -17.30 9.26 12.27
CA ILE A 688 -17.89 8.53 11.15
C ILE A 688 -19.31 9.08 10.94
N THR A 689 -19.97 8.71 9.85
CA THR A 689 -21.25 9.29 9.41
C THR A 689 -22.32 9.35 10.49
N GLN A 690 -22.45 8.31 11.30
CA GLN A 690 -23.45 8.20 12.36
C GLN A 690 -22.78 7.88 13.71
N GLY A 691 -21.67 8.55 14.04
CA GLY A 691 -20.99 8.29 15.31
C GLY A 691 -19.51 8.59 15.30
N HIS A 692 -18.74 7.74 15.98
CA HIS A 692 -17.29 7.96 16.12
C HIS A 692 -16.52 6.65 16.31
N ARG A 693 -15.24 6.71 15.93
CA ARG A 693 -14.23 5.71 16.24
C ARG A 693 -13.46 6.13 17.48
N LYS A 694 -13.24 5.22 18.41
CA LYS A 694 -12.44 5.45 19.62
C LYS A 694 -10.95 5.61 19.30
N ALA A 695 -10.25 6.35 20.16
CA ALA A 695 -8.80 6.44 20.09
C ALA A 695 -8.14 5.07 20.23
N ASN A 696 -7.03 4.90 19.50
CA ASN A 696 -6.27 3.64 19.45
C ASN A 696 -4.77 3.94 19.43
N GLY A 697 -3.97 3.09 20.09
CA GLY A 697 -2.51 3.18 20.06
C GLY A 697 -1.86 1.82 20.11
N SER A 698 -0.65 1.68 19.54
CA SER A 698 0.13 0.44 19.57
C SER A 698 1.62 0.72 19.59
N LEU A 699 2.39 -0.24 20.09
CA LEU A 699 3.85 -0.28 20.03
C LEU A 699 4.31 -1.57 19.35
N ASP A 700 5.17 -1.42 18.33
CA ASP A 700 5.82 -2.52 17.63
C ASP A 700 7.33 -2.45 17.87
N LEU A 701 8.01 -3.59 18.06
CA LEU A 701 9.44 -3.70 18.26
C LEU A 701 10.07 -4.60 17.20
N GLY A 702 11.24 -4.19 16.71
CA GLY A 702 12.04 -4.93 15.74
C GLY A 702 13.50 -5.08 16.19
N LEU A 703 14.09 -6.24 15.98
CA LEU A 703 15.52 -6.52 16.18
C LEU A 703 16.04 -7.19 14.91
N ARG A 704 17.13 -6.68 14.35
CA ARG A 704 17.81 -7.28 13.20
C ARG A 704 19.29 -7.39 13.45
N LYS A 705 19.87 -8.53 13.06
CA LYS A 705 21.32 -8.75 13.02
C LYS A 705 21.72 -9.25 11.65
N THR A 706 22.75 -8.63 11.05
CA THR A 706 23.39 -9.13 9.84
C THR A 706 24.75 -9.74 10.19
N PHE A 707 25.14 -10.80 9.49
CA PHE A 707 26.39 -11.52 9.71
C PHE A 707 26.95 -12.07 8.39
N LEU A 708 28.20 -12.55 8.39
CA LEU A 708 28.93 -13.04 7.22
C LEU A 708 28.94 -12.00 6.08
N ASN A 709 29.45 -10.79 6.37
CA ASN A 709 29.47 -9.66 5.42
C ASN A 709 28.11 -9.34 4.81
N LYS A 710 27.05 -9.34 5.64
CA LYS A 710 25.65 -9.08 5.25
C LYS A 710 25.04 -10.15 4.34
N THR A 711 25.69 -11.30 4.15
CA THR A 711 25.17 -12.43 3.39
C THR A 711 23.93 -13.02 4.09
N PHE A 712 23.90 -13.02 5.42
CA PHE A 712 22.76 -13.45 6.20
C PHE A 712 22.20 -12.33 7.06
N ALA A 713 20.89 -12.32 7.21
CA ALA A 713 20.16 -11.45 8.13
C ALA A 713 19.17 -12.25 8.94
N LEU A 714 19.16 -12.05 10.26
CA LEU A 714 18.15 -12.56 11.18
C LEU A 714 17.33 -11.38 11.71
N ALA A 715 16.01 -11.45 11.59
CA ALA A 715 15.10 -10.41 12.07
C ALA A 715 14.03 -11.02 13.01
N LEU A 716 13.79 -10.33 14.11
CA LEU A 716 12.72 -10.60 15.06
C LEU A 716 11.80 -9.37 15.10
N ASN A 717 10.51 -9.57 14.85
CA ASN A 717 9.50 -8.50 14.90
C ASN A 717 8.41 -8.89 15.91
N TRP A 718 8.10 -7.98 16.82
CA TRP A 718 7.02 -8.14 17.81
C TRP A 718 6.01 -7.01 17.59
N ARG A 719 4.84 -7.35 17.06
CA ARG A 719 3.75 -6.42 16.76
C ARG A 719 2.79 -6.35 17.95
N ASP A 720 2.34 -5.13 18.22
CA ASP A 720 1.37 -4.83 19.26
C ASP A 720 1.77 -5.40 20.62
N VAL A 721 2.97 -5.00 21.09
CA VAL A 721 3.62 -5.52 22.31
C VAL A 721 2.69 -5.51 23.53
N PHE A 722 1.82 -4.50 23.64
CA PHE A 722 0.90 -4.31 24.77
C PHE A 722 -0.52 -4.82 24.52
N ASN A 723 -0.79 -5.45 23.35
CA ASN A 723 -2.15 -5.89 22.96
C ASN A 723 -3.18 -4.76 23.04
N THR A 724 -2.83 -3.59 22.53
CA THR A 724 -3.66 -2.38 22.59
C THR A 724 -4.32 -2.02 21.27
N ARG A 725 -3.99 -2.71 20.17
CA ARG A 725 -4.55 -2.49 18.83
C ARG A 725 -5.97 -3.06 18.76
N LYS A 726 -6.92 -2.31 19.32
CA LYS A 726 -8.35 -2.64 19.33
C LYS A 726 -9.11 -1.56 18.58
N PHE A 727 -10.01 -1.99 17.67
CA PHE A 727 -10.82 -1.07 16.88
C PHE A 727 -12.23 -1.04 17.44
N GLU A 728 -12.61 0.11 17.98
CA GLU A 728 -13.91 0.31 18.59
C GLU A 728 -14.65 1.43 17.85
N ASN A 729 -15.85 1.11 17.36
CA ASN A 729 -16.75 2.03 16.69
C ASN A 729 -18.03 2.18 17.50
N TYR A 730 -18.48 3.40 17.67
CA TYR A 730 -19.77 3.75 18.24
C TYR A 730 -20.62 4.37 17.15
N THR A 731 -21.81 3.81 16.89
CA THR A 731 -22.73 4.31 15.88
C THR A 731 -24.07 4.59 16.55
N GLU A 732 -24.70 5.72 16.24
CA GLU A 732 -25.95 6.12 16.83
C GLU A 732 -26.87 6.76 15.78
N GLY A 733 -28.14 6.44 15.87
CA GLY A 733 -29.24 7.06 15.14
C GLY A 733 -30.41 7.35 16.05
N PRO A 734 -31.49 7.95 15.51
CA PRO A 734 -32.68 8.25 16.31
C PRO A 734 -33.29 7.02 17.01
N THR A 735 -33.18 5.84 16.37
CA THR A 735 -33.84 4.59 16.82
C THR A 735 -32.89 3.51 17.27
N PHE A 736 -31.58 3.71 17.18
CA PHE A 736 -30.60 2.68 17.52
C PHE A 736 -29.31 3.28 18.11
N TRP A 737 -28.58 2.43 18.82
CA TRP A 737 -27.20 2.65 19.26
C TRP A 737 -26.42 1.34 19.08
N ARG A 738 -25.17 1.42 18.64
CA ARG A 738 -24.28 0.26 18.44
C ARG A 738 -22.87 0.56 18.89
N HIS A 739 -22.29 -0.34 19.67
CA HIS A 739 -20.87 -0.44 19.98
C HIS A 739 -20.31 -1.68 19.34
N GLN A 740 -19.29 -1.55 18.52
CA GLN A 740 -18.57 -2.65 17.89
C GLN A 740 -17.09 -2.58 18.22
N LYS A 741 -16.50 -3.74 18.56
CA LYS A 741 -15.10 -3.91 18.87
C LYS A 741 -14.52 -5.09 18.12
N ASN A 742 -13.39 -4.89 17.45
CA ASN A 742 -12.60 -5.93 16.80
C ASN A 742 -11.17 -5.90 17.33
N TYR A 743 -10.55 -7.06 17.53
CA TYR A 743 -9.18 -7.18 17.97
C TYR A 743 -8.50 -8.40 17.33
N ARG A 744 -7.18 -8.36 17.27
CA ARG A 744 -6.30 -9.47 16.88
C ARG A 744 -5.21 -9.64 17.91
N ASP A 745 -4.73 -10.88 18.05
CA ASP A 745 -3.67 -11.19 19.00
C ASP A 745 -2.30 -10.65 18.56
N PRO A 746 -1.42 -10.29 19.51
CA PRO A 746 -0.06 -9.88 19.24
C PRO A 746 0.72 -10.95 18.47
N ARG A 747 1.58 -10.49 17.53
CA ARG A 747 2.34 -11.40 16.70
C ARG A 747 3.84 -11.19 16.83
N ILE A 748 4.57 -12.29 17.07
CA ILE A 748 6.03 -12.36 17.07
C ILE A 748 6.45 -13.15 15.84
N ASN A 749 7.29 -12.56 14.98
CA ASN A 749 7.79 -13.16 13.75
C ASN A 749 9.32 -13.21 13.76
N LEU A 750 9.89 -14.39 13.49
CA LEU A 750 11.32 -14.61 13.32
C LEU A 750 11.59 -14.95 11.85
N GLN A 751 12.53 -14.25 11.22
CA GLN A 751 12.89 -14.45 9.81
C GLN A 751 14.38 -14.54 9.61
N LEU A 752 14.81 -15.47 8.76
CA LEU A 752 16.15 -15.63 8.26
C LEU A 752 16.17 -15.34 6.77
N THR A 753 17.10 -14.50 6.31
CA THR A 753 17.32 -14.19 4.90
C THR A 753 18.77 -14.52 4.53
N TRP A 754 18.96 -15.18 3.41
CA TRP A 754 20.25 -15.44 2.78
C TRP A 754 20.34 -14.71 1.45
N ASN A 755 21.31 -13.80 1.30
CA ASN A 755 21.57 -13.06 0.07
C ASN A 755 22.77 -13.70 -0.67
N PHE A 756 22.64 -13.87 -1.99
CA PHE A 756 23.67 -14.48 -2.82
C PHE A 756 23.85 -13.71 -4.13
N GLY A 757 24.98 -13.97 -4.82
CA GLY A 757 25.31 -13.40 -6.12
C GLY A 757 26.32 -12.26 -6.04
N ASN A 758 26.68 -11.71 -7.19
CA ASN A 758 27.74 -10.70 -7.31
C ASN A 758 27.13 -9.31 -7.34
N MET A 759 26.98 -8.70 -6.18
CA MET A 759 26.39 -7.35 -6.01
C MET A 759 27.31 -6.19 -6.38
N THR A 760 28.57 -6.46 -6.81
CA THR A 760 29.60 -5.44 -6.97
C THR A 760 29.93 -5.07 -8.42
N LYS A 761 29.45 -5.80 -9.42
CA LYS A 761 29.72 -5.49 -10.83
C LYS A 761 28.74 -4.44 -11.35
N LYS A 762 29.25 -3.28 -11.76
CA LYS A 762 28.50 -2.34 -12.61
C LYS A 762 28.17 -3.00 -13.96
N LYS A 763 27.03 -2.64 -14.56
CA LYS A 763 26.73 -2.95 -15.95
C LYS A 763 27.93 -2.54 -16.81
N PRO A 764 28.43 -3.34 -17.74
CA PRO A 764 29.50 -2.92 -18.62
C PRO A 764 29.08 -1.64 -19.32
N GLU A 765 29.89 -0.61 -19.23
CA GLU A 765 29.74 0.59 -20.05
C GLU A 765 29.82 0.14 -21.51
N ARG A 766 28.92 0.65 -22.37
CA ARG A 766 28.99 0.38 -23.81
C ARG A 766 30.34 0.88 -24.31
N GLU A 767 31.17 0.00 -24.87
CA GLU A 767 32.36 0.40 -25.58
C GLU A 767 31.94 1.26 -26.77
N GLY A 768 32.13 2.58 -26.69
CA GLY A 768 31.83 3.48 -27.80
C GLY A 768 31.62 4.96 -27.46
N GLU A 769 32.15 5.48 -26.33
CA GLU A 769 32.20 6.92 -26.14
C GLU A 769 33.59 7.34 -25.62
N GLU A 770 34.56 7.40 -26.52
CA GLU A 770 35.66 8.37 -26.43
C GLU A 770 35.15 9.69 -27.01
N GLY A 771 35.05 10.72 -26.18
CA GLY A 771 35.01 12.04 -26.77
C GLY A 771 34.22 13.11 -26.02
N HIS A 772 34.99 13.89 -25.27
CA HIS A 772 34.79 15.29 -24.95
C HIS A 772 33.72 15.70 -23.94
N GLY A 773 34.30 16.02 -22.86
CA GLY A 773 33.95 16.75 -21.71
C GLY A 773 33.16 18.02 -21.80
N ASN A 774 32.72 18.38 -20.69
CA ASN A 774 32.08 19.54 -20.11
C ASN A 774 30.59 19.50 -20.01
N GLY A 775 30.17 19.38 -18.81
CA GLY A 775 28.88 19.90 -18.37
C GLY A 775 28.03 18.92 -17.62
N LEU A 776 28.12 18.98 -16.32
CA LEU A 776 27.03 18.67 -15.36
C LEU A 776 26.19 17.41 -15.66
N ASP A 777 26.78 16.26 -15.42
CA ASP A 777 26.05 15.01 -15.32
C ASP A 777 25.23 14.99 -14.04
N GLU A 778 23.97 15.36 -14.15
CA GLU A 778 22.91 14.94 -13.25
C GLU A 778 22.30 13.61 -13.70
N ASP A 779 23.13 12.61 -13.96
CA ASP A 779 22.67 11.22 -14.08
C ASP A 779 23.19 10.42 -12.89
N ASN A 780 22.51 10.58 -11.77
CA ASN A 780 22.77 9.85 -10.56
C ASN A 780 21.94 8.58 -10.50
N THR A 781 22.22 7.66 -11.41
CA THR A 781 21.84 6.27 -11.23
C THR A 781 22.69 5.66 -10.13
N ASN A 782 22.02 5.29 -9.07
CA ASN A 782 22.49 4.65 -7.88
C ASN A 782 23.53 3.57 -8.09
N THR A 783 24.73 3.84 -7.69
CA THR A 783 25.72 2.81 -7.43
C THR A 783 25.81 2.62 -5.91
N PHE A 784 25.25 1.55 -5.38
CA PHE A 784 25.59 1.06 -4.06
C PHE A 784 27.01 0.49 -4.13
N GLY A 785 28.00 1.31 -3.87
CA GLY A 785 29.35 0.87 -3.58
C GLY A 785 29.39 0.32 -2.16
N GLY A 786 29.26 -0.99 -2.00
CA GLY A 786 29.70 -1.66 -0.79
C GLY A 786 31.21 -1.63 -0.70
N GLY A 787 31.79 -0.59 -0.11
CA GLY A 787 33.19 -0.58 0.30
C GLY A 787 33.35 -1.47 1.52
N GLY A 788 33.83 -2.69 1.33
CA GLY A 788 34.39 -3.49 2.40
C GLY A 788 35.70 -2.83 2.87
N GLY A 789 35.70 -2.22 4.04
CA GLY A 789 36.84 -1.89 4.80
C GLY A 789 36.83 -2.69 6.09
N GLY A 790 37.63 -3.74 6.15
CA GLY A 790 37.94 -4.38 7.41
C GLY A 790 38.70 -3.43 8.31
N PHE A 791 38.34 -3.42 9.55
CA PHE A 791 39.23 -3.05 10.65
C PHE A 791 39.08 -4.01 11.80
N GLU A 792 40.23 -4.32 12.37
CA GLU A 792 40.49 -5.11 13.59
C GLU A 792 39.57 -4.74 14.77
#